data_2e1d4c11d5033ebae72ad83f8cc53f2f
#
_entry.id   2e1d4c11d5033ebae72ad83f8cc53f2f
#
_cell.length_a   1.000
_cell.length_b   1.000
_cell.length_c   1.000
_cell.angle_alpha   90.00
_cell.angle_beta   90.00
_cell.angle_gamma   90.00
#
_symmetry.space_group_name_H-M   'P 1'
#
loop_
_entity.id
_entity.type
_entity.pdbx_description
1 polymer ?
#
loop_
_entity_poly.entity_id
_entity_poly.type
_entity_poly.pdbx_seq_one_letter_code
_entity_poly.pdbx_strand_id
1 'polypeptide(L)'
;MFNLVLICGGPSLERGISLNSVRSFYDNIGKSDKINIKVIFIDLHLNKYFVDETFLYSNTTSDFDFKLANECEKLSEEEFVSTLKGASLVMPVIHGAYGEDGTIQKILEENNIPFVASGSKACDMMYSKANAETQILNKHNFKSIPKLILSKNEPGISEKIKEFYEKFNLSKVVIKPVKGGSSFGVVLAENLQQCQEKAICELENYGDVLIEEFCKGREFTVLILQNFEGKPVALIPTEIEVKNAAESEKDIKENFFTTRRKYLPTNETHYYNPPRFPASIIEKIRHQAESLFEIAGAKDFLRIDGWLFDDGEIYFSDFNPISGMEQNSFLFQQGAKIGFTHKGILEYILRSSAKRQGVYFPENGGKKRVNILLGGITSERQVSLMSGSNVWLKLLNSKLYEPHPYLMIMENGEYKVSPLTYDIILNHTVEEVIYQHRAKQNETQSLKTKIREKLGLEEKLEFIPLKDFIKRSKLQDAYVFLGLHGGFGEGGGIQELLEKEGVPFNGSRSEAAKLCMDKFETGKVVDSLKLPSLRTAKKTFVTIDELKKIANSNDYENYWNELTKEFGADKVIIKPRKDGCSTGVVVLTCAEEFKKYVEFFTLGIDIAPEGTFKMHSGPITLGVHNREILIEEYIEVDKISIVDNKIIYESPVKWVELTIGVLETKGKYHALSPSITIANSGVLSLEEKFQGGTGVNITPPPEYIIANEITAKLKNYMEKLCEKVGVKDYCRIDVFVNGETGEIIVIEINTLPALTSSTVIFQQAGKENPPLNPLGLLEKIISNHN
;
A
#
# COMPACT_ATOMS: atom_id res chain seq x y z
N MET A 1 -19.19 -27.17 6.71
CA MET A 1 -18.38 -26.07 6.19
C MET A 1 -18.22 -25.06 7.31
N PHE A 2 -17.01 -24.52 7.55
CA PHE A 2 -16.78 -23.52 8.57
C PHE A 2 -17.13 -22.14 8.00
N ASN A 3 -18.12 -21.46 8.59
CA ASN A 3 -18.57 -20.14 8.15
C ASN A 3 -17.84 -19.06 8.94
N LEU A 4 -16.94 -18.34 8.32
CA LEU A 4 -16.22 -17.20 8.89
C LEU A 4 -16.85 -15.90 8.38
N VAL A 5 -17.25 -15.01 9.29
CA VAL A 5 -17.70 -13.66 8.94
C VAL A 5 -16.63 -12.66 9.36
N LEU A 6 -16.13 -11.89 8.41
CA LEU A 6 -15.22 -10.76 8.65
C LEU A 6 -16.06 -9.47 8.69
N ILE A 7 -15.84 -8.62 9.70
CA ILE A 7 -16.48 -7.31 9.79
C ILE A 7 -15.41 -6.23 9.68
N CYS A 8 -15.55 -5.32 8.72
CA CYS A 8 -14.56 -4.27 8.45
C CYS A 8 -15.23 -2.90 8.21
N GLY A 9 -14.41 -1.87 7.97
CA GLY A 9 -14.84 -0.48 7.80
C GLY A 9 -14.93 0.27 9.12
N GLY A 10 -16.09 0.82 9.43
CA GLY A 10 -16.38 1.59 10.64
C GLY A 10 -16.34 3.11 10.44
N PRO A 11 -16.79 3.88 11.46
CA PRO A 11 -16.91 5.34 11.37
C PRO A 11 -15.58 6.08 11.54
N SER A 12 -14.50 5.37 11.86
CA SER A 12 -13.20 5.98 12.15
C SER A 12 -12.42 6.35 10.86
N LEU A 13 -11.48 7.29 10.99
CA LEU A 13 -10.54 7.63 9.92
C LEU A 13 -9.60 6.45 9.57
N GLU A 14 -9.54 5.43 10.41
CA GLU A 14 -8.74 4.21 10.23
C GLU A 14 -9.42 3.13 9.36
N ARG A 15 -10.61 3.43 8.82
CA ARG A 15 -11.36 2.46 7.97
C ARG A 15 -10.57 1.96 6.74
N GLY A 16 -9.62 2.77 6.24
CA GLY A 16 -8.70 2.33 5.18
C GLY A 16 -7.78 1.19 5.63
N ILE A 17 -7.30 1.27 6.88
CA ILE A 17 -6.49 0.21 7.51
C ILE A 17 -7.34 -1.04 7.71
N SER A 18 -8.59 -0.86 8.15
CA SER A 18 -9.56 -1.94 8.29
C SER A 18 -9.78 -2.66 6.95
N LEU A 19 -9.96 -1.91 5.86
CA LEU A 19 -10.13 -2.47 4.52
C LEU A 19 -8.87 -3.22 4.04
N ASN A 20 -7.68 -2.67 4.27
CA ASN A 20 -6.43 -3.34 3.92
C ASN A 20 -6.20 -4.61 4.76
N SER A 21 -6.55 -4.57 6.04
CA SER A 21 -6.47 -5.73 6.95
C SER A 21 -7.39 -6.85 6.50
N VAL A 22 -8.64 -6.56 6.13
CA VAL A 22 -9.58 -7.61 5.67
C VAL A 22 -9.18 -8.17 4.31
N ARG A 23 -8.62 -7.35 3.40
CA ARG A 23 -8.05 -7.84 2.13
C ARG A 23 -6.95 -8.86 2.39
N SER A 24 -5.96 -8.46 3.21
CA SER A 24 -4.84 -9.32 3.57
C SER A 24 -5.33 -10.60 4.26
N PHE A 25 -6.30 -10.49 5.16
CA PHE A 25 -6.89 -11.63 5.84
C PHE A 25 -7.58 -12.57 4.83
N TYR A 26 -8.43 -12.02 3.96
CA TYR A 26 -9.15 -12.77 2.95
C TYR A 26 -8.20 -13.49 1.99
N ASP A 27 -7.17 -12.79 1.51
CA ASP A 27 -6.15 -13.33 0.62
C ASP A 27 -5.39 -14.51 1.25
N ASN A 28 -5.12 -14.46 2.54
CA ASN A 28 -4.31 -15.46 3.23
C ASN A 28 -5.10 -16.70 3.68
N ILE A 29 -6.33 -16.51 4.13
CA ILE A 29 -7.20 -17.64 4.54
C ILE A 29 -7.89 -18.26 3.33
N GLY A 30 -8.25 -17.44 2.34
CA GLY A 30 -8.74 -17.83 1.03
C GLY A 30 -10.06 -18.61 1.05
N LYS A 31 -10.55 -18.92 -0.14
CA LYS A 31 -11.63 -19.86 -0.34
C LYS A 31 -11.08 -21.29 -0.29
N SER A 32 -11.46 -22.05 0.70
CA SER A 32 -11.21 -23.49 0.75
C SER A 32 -12.55 -24.22 0.67
N ASP A 33 -12.55 -25.46 0.22
CA ASP A 33 -13.75 -26.30 0.23
C ASP A 33 -14.30 -26.53 1.66
N LYS A 34 -13.59 -26.04 2.67
CA LYS A 34 -13.86 -26.23 4.08
C LYS A 34 -14.18 -24.94 4.84
N ILE A 35 -13.81 -23.76 4.28
CA ILE A 35 -14.04 -22.45 4.90
C ILE A 35 -14.81 -21.58 3.91
N ASN A 36 -15.94 -21.07 4.34
CA ASN A 36 -16.73 -20.08 3.63
C ASN A 36 -16.56 -18.73 4.32
N ILE A 37 -16.00 -17.74 3.61
CA ILE A 37 -15.78 -16.40 4.15
C ILE A 37 -16.85 -15.46 3.62
N LYS A 38 -17.53 -14.76 4.51
CA LYS A 38 -18.41 -13.64 4.19
C LYS A 38 -17.82 -12.36 4.77
N VAL A 39 -17.93 -11.26 4.03
CA VAL A 39 -17.44 -9.95 4.47
C VAL A 39 -18.63 -9.00 4.65
N ILE A 40 -18.70 -8.35 5.79
CA ILE A 40 -19.63 -7.27 6.06
C ILE A 40 -18.82 -6.00 6.25
N PHE A 41 -19.14 -4.98 5.46
CA PHE A 41 -18.57 -3.64 5.60
C PHE A 41 -19.53 -2.73 6.33
N ILE A 42 -18.99 -1.92 7.25
CA ILE A 42 -19.74 -0.89 7.98
C ILE A 42 -19.24 0.46 7.49
N ASP A 43 -20.17 1.32 7.03
CA ASP A 43 -19.81 2.65 6.53
C ASP A 43 -19.66 3.71 7.64
N LEU A 44 -19.37 4.94 7.24
CA LEU A 44 -19.25 6.08 8.18
C LEU A 44 -20.52 6.38 8.98
N HIS A 45 -21.69 6.00 8.47
CA HIS A 45 -23.00 6.21 9.06
C HIS A 45 -23.53 4.96 9.78
N LEU A 46 -22.66 3.96 9.98
CA LEU A 46 -22.98 2.67 10.59
C LEU A 46 -23.97 1.83 9.79
N ASN A 47 -24.16 2.10 8.50
CA ASN A 47 -24.88 1.19 7.63
C ASN A 47 -24.02 -0.05 7.36
N LYS A 48 -24.66 -1.20 7.25
CA LYS A 48 -24.01 -2.50 7.04
C LYS A 48 -24.30 -2.98 5.63
N TYR A 49 -23.29 -3.51 4.97
CA TYR A 49 -23.40 -4.00 3.59
C TYR A 49 -22.72 -5.37 3.45
N PHE A 50 -23.35 -6.27 2.70
CA PHE A 50 -22.62 -7.39 2.17
C PHE A 50 -21.65 -6.91 1.10
N VAL A 51 -20.41 -7.35 1.21
CA VAL A 51 -19.35 -7.01 0.28
C VAL A 51 -18.89 -8.29 -0.41
N ASP A 52 -19.08 -8.34 -1.70
CA ASP A 52 -18.49 -9.39 -2.53
C ASP A 52 -16.96 -9.26 -2.56
N GLU A 53 -16.29 -10.36 -2.81
CA GLU A 53 -14.84 -10.43 -2.92
C GLU A 53 -14.26 -9.37 -3.87
N THR A 54 -14.91 -9.11 -5.00
CA THR A 54 -14.45 -8.15 -6.01
C THR A 54 -14.39 -6.72 -5.50
N PHE A 55 -15.29 -6.34 -4.57
CA PHE A 55 -15.32 -5.02 -3.96
C PHE A 55 -14.14 -4.77 -3.00
N LEU A 56 -13.60 -5.81 -2.38
CA LEU A 56 -12.46 -5.67 -1.48
C LEU A 56 -11.24 -5.02 -2.16
N TYR A 57 -11.14 -5.07 -3.48
CA TYR A 57 -10.02 -4.54 -4.26
C TYR A 57 -10.26 -3.13 -4.81
N SER A 58 -11.20 -2.38 -4.24
CA SER A 58 -11.34 -0.95 -4.52
C SER A 58 -10.07 -0.18 -4.14
N ASN A 59 -9.72 0.83 -4.93
CA ASN A 59 -8.42 1.50 -4.80
C ASN A 59 -8.29 2.30 -3.49
N THR A 60 -9.33 3.02 -3.13
CA THR A 60 -9.35 3.90 -1.94
C THR A 60 -10.62 3.70 -1.13
N THR A 61 -10.64 4.24 0.10
CA THR A 61 -11.86 4.25 0.93
C THR A 61 -12.99 5.04 0.29
N SER A 62 -12.68 6.12 -0.42
CA SER A 62 -13.68 6.92 -1.14
C SER A 62 -14.28 6.18 -2.33
N ASP A 63 -13.45 5.45 -3.07
CA ASP A 63 -13.90 4.55 -4.15
C ASP A 63 -14.82 3.45 -3.59
N PHE A 64 -14.46 2.91 -2.43
CA PHE A 64 -15.26 1.91 -1.74
C PHE A 64 -16.63 2.45 -1.32
N ASP A 65 -16.67 3.62 -0.66
CA ASP A 65 -17.92 4.27 -0.23
C ASP A 65 -18.85 4.59 -1.40
N PHE A 66 -18.28 5.07 -2.50
CA PHE A 66 -19.03 5.36 -3.72
C PHE A 66 -19.71 4.08 -4.28
N LYS A 67 -18.97 2.98 -4.35
CA LYS A 67 -19.48 1.70 -4.84
C LYS A 67 -20.51 1.09 -3.90
N LEU A 68 -20.29 1.17 -2.60
CA LEU A 68 -21.24 0.68 -1.60
C LEU A 68 -22.64 1.28 -1.78
N ALA A 69 -22.71 2.60 -1.92
CA ALA A 69 -23.97 3.31 -2.04
C ALA A 69 -24.76 2.95 -3.31
N ASN A 70 -24.08 2.53 -4.37
CA ASN A 70 -24.68 2.32 -5.70
C ASN A 70 -24.81 0.84 -6.11
N GLU A 71 -23.98 -0.05 -5.54
CA GLU A 71 -23.83 -1.42 -6.07
C GLU A 71 -23.98 -2.51 -5.00
N CYS A 72 -23.99 -2.16 -3.69
CA CYS A 72 -24.05 -3.17 -2.62
C CYS A 72 -25.41 -3.20 -1.92
N GLU A 73 -25.81 -4.39 -1.52
CA GLU A 73 -27.01 -4.60 -0.73
C GLU A 73 -26.80 -4.17 0.72
N LYS A 74 -27.63 -3.21 1.16
CA LYS A 74 -27.64 -2.74 2.54
C LYS A 74 -28.42 -3.73 3.40
N LEU A 75 -27.82 -4.12 4.53
CA LEU A 75 -28.46 -5.00 5.51
C LEU A 75 -29.28 -4.20 6.52
N SER A 76 -30.45 -4.68 6.86
CA SER A 76 -31.16 -4.28 8.08
C SER A 76 -30.44 -4.79 9.33
N GLU A 77 -30.76 -4.26 10.51
CA GLU A 77 -30.21 -4.76 11.77
C GLU A 77 -30.54 -6.24 12.02
N GLU A 78 -31.73 -6.67 11.63
CA GLU A 78 -32.17 -8.07 11.77
C GLU A 78 -31.36 -9.00 10.86
N GLU A 79 -31.15 -8.63 9.61
CA GLU A 79 -30.35 -9.38 8.64
C GLU A 79 -28.89 -9.44 9.05
N PHE A 80 -28.33 -8.33 9.57
CA PHE A 80 -26.99 -8.27 10.11
C PHE A 80 -26.81 -9.27 11.24
N VAL A 81 -27.66 -9.19 12.29
CA VAL A 81 -27.57 -10.11 13.43
C VAL A 81 -27.85 -11.56 13.01
N SER A 82 -28.81 -11.80 12.13
CA SER A 82 -29.08 -13.14 11.59
C SER A 82 -27.88 -13.72 10.87
N THR A 83 -27.19 -12.93 10.06
CA THR A 83 -25.97 -13.34 9.37
C THR A 83 -24.86 -13.71 10.35
N LEU A 84 -24.67 -12.89 11.40
CA LEU A 84 -23.66 -13.17 12.43
C LEU A 84 -23.99 -14.44 13.23
N LYS A 85 -25.27 -14.71 13.53
CA LYS A 85 -25.72 -15.96 14.18
C LYS A 85 -25.48 -17.20 13.32
N GLY A 86 -25.46 -17.05 12.01
CA GLY A 86 -25.14 -18.14 11.06
C GLY A 86 -23.63 -18.42 10.92
N ALA A 87 -22.77 -17.60 11.52
CA ALA A 87 -21.33 -17.80 11.49
C ALA A 87 -20.88 -18.89 12.48
N SER A 88 -19.88 -19.67 12.10
CA SER A 88 -19.13 -20.51 13.03
C SER A 88 -18.24 -19.65 13.93
N LEU A 89 -17.69 -18.57 13.38
CA LEU A 89 -16.87 -17.60 14.08
C LEU A 89 -16.95 -16.24 13.37
N VAL A 90 -16.99 -15.15 14.14
CA VAL A 90 -16.91 -13.78 13.63
C VAL A 90 -15.54 -13.20 13.93
N MET A 91 -14.91 -12.54 12.96
CA MET A 91 -13.65 -11.82 13.13
C MET A 91 -13.86 -10.33 12.88
N PRO A 92 -13.96 -9.50 13.94
CA PRO A 92 -13.93 -8.05 13.80
C PRO A 92 -12.53 -7.60 13.34
N VAL A 93 -12.49 -6.83 12.23
CA VAL A 93 -11.28 -6.24 11.65
C VAL A 93 -11.45 -4.72 11.51
N ILE A 94 -12.27 -4.13 12.37
CA ILE A 94 -12.53 -2.68 12.42
C ILE A 94 -11.52 -2.02 13.34
N HIS A 95 -10.78 -1.04 12.82
CA HIS A 95 -9.85 -0.23 13.59
C HIS A 95 -10.51 1.06 14.07
N GLY A 96 -10.18 1.46 15.30
CA GLY A 96 -10.74 2.65 15.94
C GLY A 96 -12.15 2.44 16.47
N ALA A 97 -12.95 3.52 16.49
CA ALA A 97 -14.31 3.50 17.02
C ALA A 97 -15.18 2.43 16.36
N TYR A 98 -16.11 1.90 17.13
CA TYR A 98 -17.01 0.76 16.82
C TYR A 98 -16.31 -0.61 16.86
N GLY A 99 -15.02 -0.69 16.52
CA GLY A 99 -14.26 -1.94 16.47
C GLY A 99 -13.45 -2.19 17.74
N GLU A 100 -12.71 -1.20 18.19
CA GLU A 100 -11.79 -1.30 19.31
C GLU A 100 -12.37 -0.79 20.64
N ASP A 101 -13.48 -0.06 20.59
CA ASP A 101 -14.16 0.53 21.77
C ASP A 101 -15.16 -0.40 22.48
N GLY A 102 -15.26 -1.65 22.03
CA GLY A 102 -16.17 -2.63 22.62
C GLY A 102 -17.57 -2.66 22.01
N THR A 103 -17.91 -1.74 21.10
CA THR A 103 -19.28 -1.62 20.56
C THR A 103 -19.70 -2.88 19.78
N ILE A 104 -18.93 -3.32 18.81
CA ILE A 104 -19.25 -4.53 18.03
C ILE A 104 -19.18 -5.78 18.90
N GLN A 105 -18.22 -5.87 19.82
CA GLN A 105 -18.07 -6.99 20.72
C GLN A 105 -19.30 -7.15 21.63
N LYS A 106 -19.87 -6.04 22.10
CA LYS A 106 -21.10 -6.05 22.88
C LYS A 106 -22.28 -6.66 22.12
N ILE A 107 -22.44 -6.30 20.84
CA ILE A 107 -23.47 -6.90 19.97
C ILE A 107 -23.27 -8.42 19.85
N LEU A 108 -22.01 -8.87 19.68
CA LEU A 108 -21.69 -10.29 19.58
C LEU A 108 -21.94 -11.04 20.90
N GLU A 109 -21.56 -10.45 22.03
CA GLU A 109 -21.78 -11.01 23.37
C GLU A 109 -23.28 -11.14 23.71
N GLU A 110 -24.07 -10.08 23.48
CA GLU A 110 -25.52 -10.08 23.75
C GLU A 110 -26.30 -11.11 22.92
N ASN A 111 -25.77 -11.47 21.76
CA ASN A 111 -26.37 -12.48 20.88
C ASN A 111 -25.72 -13.87 21.00
N ASN A 112 -24.77 -14.06 21.91
CA ASN A 112 -24.02 -15.32 22.12
C ASN A 112 -23.33 -15.81 20.84
N ILE A 113 -22.77 -14.91 20.04
CA ILE A 113 -22.09 -15.20 18.79
C ILE A 113 -20.60 -15.42 19.07
N PRO A 114 -19.99 -16.56 18.66
CA PRO A 114 -18.56 -16.77 18.80
C PRO A 114 -17.74 -15.76 17.98
N PHE A 115 -16.74 -15.13 18.61
CA PHE A 115 -15.89 -14.14 17.91
C PHE A 115 -14.44 -14.14 18.38
N VAL A 116 -13.58 -13.64 17.52
CA VAL A 116 -12.15 -13.41 17.75
C VAL A 116 -11.94 -12.06 18.41
N ALA A 117 -10.91 -11.93 19.20
CA ALA A 117 -10.47 -10.79 19.99
C ALA A 117 -11.11 -10.67 21.40
N SER A 118 -10.79 -9.57 22.07
CA SER A 118 -11.18 -9.29 23.44
C SER A 118 -12.66 -8.95 23.55
N GLY A 119 -13.25 -9.19 24.73
CA GLY A 119 -14.65 -8.84 25.00
C GLY A 119 -14.88 -7.31 25.14
N SER A 120 -16.15 -6.89 25.13
CA SER A 120 -16.56 -5.49 25.07
C SER A 120 -15.95 -4.62 26.18
N LYS A 121 -15.98 -5.10 27.43
CA LYS A 121 -15.43 -4.37 28.58
C LYS A 121 -13.91 -4.17 28.50
N ALA A 122 -13.19 -5.20 28.05
CA ALA A 122 -11.75 -5.13 27.89
C ALA A 122 -11.37 -4.18 26.73
N CYS A 123 -12.09 -4.23 25.62
CA CYS A 123 -11.91 -3.32 24.50
C CYS A 123 -12.14 -1.86 24.90
N ASP A 124 -13.27 -1.52 25.54
CA ASP A 124 -13.55 -0.15 26.00
C ASP A 124 -12.47 0.37 26.96
N MET A 125 -12.01 -0.49 27.88
CA MET A 125 -10.95 -0.12 28.82
C MET A 125 -9.61 0.15 28.11
N MET A 126 -9.24 -0.66 27.12
CA MET A 126 -7.99 -0.53 26.37
C MET A 126 -8.01 0.62 25.37
N TYR A 127 -9.13 0.85 24.72
CA TYR A 127 -9.28 1.90 23.69
C TYR A 127 -9.18 3.32 24.26
N SER A 128 -9.66 3.54 25.46
CA SER A 128 -9.50 4.82 26.16
C SER A 128 -8.13 4.92 26.80
N LYS A 129 -7.25 5.79 26.25
CA LYS A 129 -5.91 6.04 26.77
C LYS A 129 -5.93 6.44 28.26
N ALA A 130 -7.00 7.12 28.70
CA ALA A 130 -7.24 7.51 30.07
C ALA A 130 -7.55 6.31 30.96
N ASN A 131 -8.45 5.43 30.51
CA ASN A 131 -8.81 4.22 31.24
C ASN A 131 -7.63 3.23 31.30
N ALA A 132 -6.93 3.04 30.20
CA ALA A 132 -5.75 2.18 30.13
C ALA A 132 -4.67 2.65 31.12
N GLU A 133 -4.42 3.95 31.22
CA GLU A 133 -3.48 4.47 32.21
C GLU A 133 -3.95 4.24 33.64
N THR A 134 -5.18 4.61 33.98
CA THR A 134 -5.66 4.59 35.36
C THR A 134 -6.00 3.20 35.86
N GLN A 135 -6.64 2.37 35.01
CA GLN A 135 -7.16 1.06 35.41
C GLN A 135 -6.19 -0.10 35.15
N ILE A 136 -5.30 0.04 34.15
CA ILE A 136 -4.33 -0.99 33.80
C ILE A 136 -2.93 -0.63 34.32
N LEU A 137 -2.36 0.48 33.89
CA LEU A 137 -0.96 0.80 34.18
C LEU A 137 -0.77 1.23 35.62
N ASN A 138 -1.34 2.36 36.06
CA ASN A 138 -1.09 2.94 37.39
C ASN A 138 -1.60 2.06 38.52
N LYS A 139 -2.75 1.43 38.33
CA LYS A 139 -3.34 0.53 39.34
C LYS A 139 -2.46 -0.69 39.64
N HIS A 140 -1.65 -1.11 38.66
CA HIS A 140 -0.77 -2.29 38.78
C HIS A 140 0.72 -1.93 38.81
N ASN A 141 1.03 -0.65 39.08
CA ASN A 141 2.40 -0.12 39.20
C ASN A 141 3.28 -0.25 37.96
N PHE A 142 2.69 -0.25 36.77
CA PHE A 142 3.44 -0.09 35.53
C PHE A 142 3.67 1.39 35.27
N LYS A 143 4.83 1.72 34.70
CA LYS A 143 5.16 3.10 34.34
C LYS A 143 4.41 3.55 33.10
N SER A 144 3.90 4.78 33.15
CA SER A 144 3.28 5.50 32.03
C SER A 144 3.86 6.90 31.91
N ILE A 145 3.84 7.47 30.70
CA ILE A 145 4.25 8.86 30.47
C ILE A 145 3.25 9.77 31.18
N PRO A 146 3.70 10.81 31.91
CA PRO A 146 2.80 11.78 32.53
C PRO A 146 1.82 12.36 31.52
N LYS A 147 0.52 12.39 31.88
CA LYS A 147 -0.56 12.82 30.98
C LYS A 147 -1.48 13.79 31.69
N LEU A 148 -1.97 14.78 30.94
CA LEU A 148 -3.07 15.66 31.30
C LEU A 148 -4.23 15.44 30.35
N ILE A 149 -5.40 15.11 30.88
CA ILE A 149 -6.62 14.95 30.09
C ILE A 149 -7.45 16.21 30.26
N LEU A 150 -7.93 16.73 29.13
CA LEU A 150 -8.76 17.93 29.07
C LEU A 150 -10.04 17.64 28.30
N SER A 151 -11.14 18.16 28.82
CA SER A 151 -12.47 18.06 28.18
C SER A 151 -12.92 19.41 27.61
N LYS A 152 -13.66 19.40 26.50
CA LYS A 152 -14.03 20.59 25.69
C LYS A 152 -14.66 21.73 26.50
N ASN A 153 -15.43 21.44 27.54
CA ASN A 153 -16.13 22.44 28.35
C ASN A 153 -15.52 22.61 29.74
N GLU A 154 -14.29 22.19 29.93
CA GLU A 154 -13.63 22.24 31.24
C GLU A 154 -13.18 23.67 31.55
N PRO A 155 -13.42 24.23 32.76
CA PRO A 155 -12.96 25.55 33.10
C PRO A 155 -11.46 25.54 33.44
N GLY A 156 -10.75 26.65 33.12
CA GLY A 156 -9.35 26.85 33.53
C GLY A 156 -8.37 25.97 32.76
N ILE A 157 -8.63 25.65 31.49
CA ILE A 157 -7.77 24.80 30.66
C ILE A 157 -6.32 25.32 30.63
N SER A 158 -6.14 26.63 30.43
CA SER A 158 -4.80 27.24 30.35
C SER A 158 -4.00 27.12 31.65
N GLU A 159 -4.66 27.28 32.79
CA GLU A 159 -4.08 27.11 34.10
C GLU A 159 -3.68 25.66 34.35
N LYS A 160 -4.53 24.70 34.02
CA LYS A 160 -4.22 23.26 34.15
C LYS A 160 -3.04 22.83 33.31
N ILE A 161 -2.94 23.34 32.07
CA ILE A 161 -1.79 23.09 31.20
C ILE A 161 -0.52 23.67 31.83
N LYS A 162 -0.60 24.89 32.40
CA LYS A 162 0.53 25.52 33.06
C LYS A 162 0.97 24.72 34.29
N GLU A 163 0.06 24.34 35.16
CA GLU A 163 0.35 23.50 36.34
C GLU A 163 0.99 22.16 35.94
N PHE A 164 0.51 21.54 34.86
CA PHE A 164 1.09 20.32 34.32
C PHE A 164 2.53 20.52 33.84
N TYR A 165 2.81 21.61 33.12
CA TYR A 165 4.16 21.96 32.69
C TYR A 165 5.11 22.17 33.87
N GLU A 166 4.65 22.91 34.87
CA GLU A 166 5.45 23.21 36.07
C GLU A 166 5.71 21.95 36.90
N LYS A 167 4.69 21.14 37.13
CA LYS A 167 4.76 19.90 37.92
C LYS A 167 5.77 18.89 37.37
N PHE A 168 5.83 18.73 36.04
CA PHE A 168 6.68 17.73 35.39
C PHE A 168 7.92 18.36 34.71
N ASN A 169 8.13 19.66 34.86
CA ASN A 169 9.21 20.41 34.24
C ASN A 169 9.31 20.19 32.72
N LEU A 170 8.16 20.32 32.03
CA LEU A 170 8.02 19.98 30.62
C LEU A 170 8.56 21.10 29.72
N SER A 171 9.06 20.72 28.57
CA SER A 171 9.46 21.67 27.51
C SER A 171 8.68 21.44 26.22
N LYS A 172 8.56 20.20 25.81
CA LYS A 172 7.93 19.77 24.56
C LYS A 172 6.91 18.70 24.87
N VAL A 173 5.70 18.82 24.29
CA VAL A 173 4.60 17.90 24.54
C VAL A 173 3.90 17.50 23.24
N VAL A 174 3.21 16.38 23.30
CA VAL A 174 2.31 15.89 22.26
C VAL A 174 0.88 16.05 22.72
N ILE A 175 0.03 16.60 21.87
CA ILE A 175 -1.42 16.70 22.08
C ILE A 175 -2.09 15.71 21.13
N LYS A 176 -2.97 14.87 21.63
CA LYS A 176 -3.69 13.86 20.84
C LYS A 176 -5.10 13.62 21.38
N PRO A 177 -6.05 13.17 20.55
CA PRO A 177 -7.38 12.76 21.02
C PRO A 177 -7.28 11.66 22.08
N VAL A 178 -8.15 11.71 23.11
CA VAL A 178 -8.22 10.64 24.13
C VAL A 178 -8.65 9.31 23.54
N LYS A 179 -9.52 9.35 22.54
CA LYS A 179 -9.99 8.19 21.76
C LYS A 179 -9.54 8.36 20.30
N GLY A 180 -8.94 7.36 19.72
CA GLY A 180 -8.44 7.36 18.35
C GLY A 180 -7.04 6.76 18.23
N GLY A 181 -6.63 6.46 17.00
CA GLY A 181 -5.38 5.79 16.67
C GLY A 181 -4.67 6.39 15.45
N SER A 182 -3.66 5.65 14.92
CA SER A 182 -2.92 5.95 13.67
C SER A 182 -2.36 7.37 13.57
N SER A 183 -2.09 8.04 14.70
CA SER A 183 -1.57 9.41 14.77
C SER A 183 -2.48 10.49 14.13
N PHE A 184 -3.76 10.22 13.93
CA PHE A 184 -4.72 11.24 13.52
C PHE A 184 -4.97 12.22 14.69
N GLY A 185 -4.94 13.53 14.39
CA GLY A 185 -5.12 14.58 15.40
C GLY A 185 -3.96 14.71 16.39
N VAL A 186 -2.79 14.15 16.09
CA VAL A 186 -1.59 14.28 16.91
C VAL A 186 -0.83 15.52 16.48
N VAL A 187 -0.65 16.45 17.41
CA VAL A 187 0.10 17.69 17.19
C VAL A 187 1.17 17.89 18.24
N LEU A 188 2.29 18.47 17.82
CA LEU A 188 3.42 18.76 18.67
C LEU A 188 3.36 20.21 19.14
N ALA A 189 3.64 20.45 20.42
CA ALA A 189 3.84 21.78 20.97
C ALA A 189 5.25 21.88 21.59
N GLU A 190 6.01 22.87 21.15
CA GLU A 190 7.41 23.07 21.55
C GLU A 190 7.58 23.92 22.82
N ASN A 191 6.49 24.50 23.31
CA ASN A 191 6.45 25.31 24.52
C ASN A 191 5.03 25.44 25.07
N LEU A 192 4.91 26.01 26.26
CA LEU A 192 3.64 26.20 26.97
C LEU A 192 2.60 26.98 26.15
N GLN A 193 3.00 28.09 25.53
CA GLN A 193 2.08 28.91 24.73
C GLN A 193 1.50 28.14 23.55
N GLN A 194 2.34 27.48 22.76
CA GLN A 194 1.88 26.63 21.65
C GLN A 194 0.98 25.50 22.14
N CYS A 195 1.26 24.94 23.32
CA CYS A 195 0.42 23.89 23.89
C CYS A 195 -0.97 24.41 24.20
N GLN A 196 -1.09 25.57 24.84
CA GLN A 196 -2.38 26.16 25.16
C GLN A 196 -3.20 26.47 23.90
N GLU A 197 -2.57 27.09 22.88
CA GLU A 197 -3.23 27.43 21.61
C GLU A 197 -3.69 26.18 20.86
N LYS A 198 -2.80 25.18 20.70
CA LYS A 198 -3.10 23.95 19.98
C LYS A 198 -4.11 23.06 20.73
N ALA A 199 -4.01 22.97 22.05
CA ALA A 199 -4.94 22.20 22.85
C ALA A 199 -6.37 22.71 22.72
N ILE A 200 -6.60 24.01 22.69
CA ILE A 200 -7.92 24.61 22.46
C ILE A 200 -8.46 24.22 21.07
N CYS A 201 -7.60 24.33 20.05
CA CYS A 201 -7.98 23.95 18.68
C CYS A 201 -8.36 22.46 18.58
N GLU A 202 -7.56 21.58 19.17
CA GLU A 202 -7.81 20.13 19.14
C GLU A 202 -9.03 19.72 19.99
N LEU A 203 -9.31 20.43 21.07
CA LEU A 203 -10.54 20.27 21.85
C LEU A 203 -11.80 20.61 21.02
N GLU A 204 -11.72 21.62 20.16
CA GLU A 204 -12.81 21.95 19.25
C GLU A 204 -13.04 20.86 18.20
N ASN A 205 -11.97 20.32 17.67
CA ASN A 205 -11.98 19.32 16.59
C ASN A 205 -12.37 17.92 17.05
N TYR A 206 -11.87 17.49 18.22
CA TYR A 206 -11.93 16.09 18.65
C TYR A 206 -12.67 15.87 19.98
N GLY A 207 -13.07 16.92 20.68
CA GLY A 207 -13.70 16.82 21.99
C GLY A 207 -12.68 16.70 23.13
N ASP A 208 -12.50 15.51 23.71
CA ASP A 208 -11.51 15.31 24.77
C ASP A 208 -10.11 15.08 24.19
N VAL A 209 -9.12 15.79 24.73
CA VAL A 209 -7.72 15.64 24.33
C VAL A 209 -6.83 15.26 25.50
N LEU A 210 -5.71 14.64 25.16
CA LEU A 210 -4.68 14.23 26.07
C LEU A 210 -3.40 14.95 25.69
N ILE A 211 -2.74 15.57 26.69
CA ILE A 211 -1.42 16.18 26.60
C ILE A 211 -0.44 15.27 27.31
N GLU A 212 0.63 14.86 26.66
CA GLU A 212 1.69 14.05 27.24
C GLU A 212 3.07 14.61 26.91
N GLU A 213 4.06 14.34 27.75
CA GLU A 213 5.45 14.68 27.49
C GLU A 213 5.91 14.08 26.16
N PHE A 214 6.65 14.88 25.36
CA PHE A 214 7.30 14.35 24.17
C PHE A 214 8.38 13.36 24.57
N CYS A 215 8.13 12.10 24.26
CA CYS A 215 8.98 11.00 24.70
C CYS A 215 10.31 10.98 23.93
N LYS A 216 11.42 10.92 24.67
CA LYS A 216 12.80 10.80 24.15
C LYS A 216 13.33 9.37 24.20
N GLY A 217 12.52 8.42 24.62
CA GLY A 217 12.87 7.00 24.63
C GLY A 217 12.87 6.39 23.23
N ARG A 218 13.38 5.17 23.13
CA ARG A 218 13.30 4.36 21.90
C ARG A 218 11.93 3.68 21.84
N GLU A 219 11.17 3.97 20.79
CA GLU A 219 9.82 3.43 20.60
C GLU A 219 9.88 1.94 20.27
N PHE A 220 8.96 1.18 20.85
CA PHE A 220 8.78 -0.24 20.50
C PHE A 220 7.28 -0.60 20.46
N THR A 221 7.00 -1.67 19.73
CA THR A 221 5.70 -2.32 19.74
C THR A 221 5.88 -3.82 19.98
N VAL A 222 4.98 -4.41 20.76
CA VAL A 222 4.99 -5.85 21.08
C VAL A 222 3.61 -6.46 20.87
N LEU A 223 3.57 -7.59 20.17
CA LEU A 223 2.37 -8.42 20.01
C LEU A 223 2.36 -9.55 21.00
N ILE A 224 1.19 -9.80 21.55
CA ILE A 224 0.90 -10.91 22.45
C ILE A 224 -0.16 -11.79 21.80
N LEU A 225 0.07 -13.09 21.73
CA LEU A 225 -0.90 -14.09 21.31
C LEU A 225 -1.33 -14.92 22.51
N GLN A 226 -2.60 -15.31 22.53
CA GLN A 226 -3.08 -16.28 23.50
C GLN A 226 -2.86 -17.69 22.96
N ASN A 227 -2.21 -18.54 23.73
CA ASN A 227 -1.97 -19.94 23.33
C ASN A 227 -3.21 -20.81 23.52
N PHE A 228 -3.12 -22.08 23.07
CA PHE A 228 -4.23 -23.05 23.18
C PHE A 228 -4.59 -23.45 24.64
N GLU A 229 -3.79 -23.04 25.62
CA GLU A 229 -4.05 -23.22 27.05
C GLU A 229 -4.66 -21.96 27.68
N GLY A 230 -4.88 -20.91 26.88
CA GLY A 230 -5.42 -19.64 27.35
C GLY A 230 -4.39 -18.69 27.98
N LYS A 231 -3.07 -18.98 27.85
CA LYS A 231 -1.99 -18.16 28.41
C LYS A 231 -1.45 -17.19 27.38
N PRO A 232 -1.11 -15.93 27.77
CA PRO A 232 -0.46 -14.98 26.89
C PRO A 232 0.98 -15.40 26.55
N VAL A 233 1.40 -15.15 25.32
CA VAL A 233 2.76 -15.33 24.83
C VAL A 233 3.16 -14.10 24.02
N ALA A 234 4.02 -13.27 24.60
CA ALA A 234 4.54 -12.09 23.92
C ALA A 234 5.57 -12.48 22.85
N LEU A 235 5.44 -11.91 21.66
CA LEU A 235 6.37 -12.10 20.57
C LEU A 235 7.65 -11.26 20.78
N ILE A 236 8.59 -11.36 19.83
CA ILE A 236 9.78 -10.49 19.87
C ILE A 236 9.35 -9.08 19.50
N PRO A 237 9.57 -8.07 20.36
CA PRO A 237 9.17 -6.69 20.06
C PRO A 237 9.91 -6.13 18.85
N THR A 238 9.29 -5.14 18.22
CA THR A 238 9.90 -4.36 17.14
C THR A 238 10.25 -2.98 17.67
N GLU A 239 11.50 -2.55 17.50
CA GLU A 239 11.93 -1.16 17.73
C GLU A 239 11.58 -0.31 16.52
N ILE A 240 11.09 0.91 16.76
CA ILE A 240 10.70 1.88 15.74
C ILE A 240 11.64 3.08 15.86
N GLU A 241 12.39 3.38 14.80
CA GLU A 241 13.26 4.54 14.73
C GLU A 241 12.80 5.48 13.62
N VAL A 242 12.48 6.71 13.98
CA VAL A 242 12.17 7.78 13.03
C VAL A 242 13.40 8.65 12.84
N LYS A 243 13.96 8.68 11.63
CA LYS A 243 15.10 9.55 11.30
C LYS A 243 14.61 10.89 10.81
N ASN A 244 15.40 11.94 11.11
CA ASN A 244 15.17 13.26 10.56
C ASN A 244 15.26 13.19 9.03
N ALA A 245 14.30 13.77 8.33
CA ALA A 245 14.45 14.06 6.92
C ALA A 245 15.70 14.90 6.69
N ALA A 246 16.47 14.58 5.66
CA ALA A 246 17.58 15.44 5.24
C ALA A 246 17.04 16.87 5.01
N GLU A 247 17.88 17.89 5.23
CA GLU A 247 17.55 19.32 5.25
C GLU A 247 16.75 19.90 4.07
N SER A 248 16.38 19.08 3.09
CA SER A 248 15.66 19.46 1.87
C SER A 248 14.13 19.61 2.03
N GLU A 249 13.52 19.08 3.08
CA GLU A 249 12.09 19.27 3.37
C GLU A 249 11.91 20.22 4.56
N LYS A 250 11.87 21.53 4.28
CA LYS A 250 11.73 22.60 5.30
C LYS A 250 10.42 22.57 6.08
N ASP A 251 9.43 21.80 5.68
CA ASP A 251 8.08 21.82 6.27
C ASP A 251 7.76 20.65 7.21
N ILE A 252 8.64 19.66 7.36
CA ILE A 252 8.40 18.53 8.28
C ILE A 252 9.51 18.50 9.35
N LYS A 253 9.48 19.46 10.27
CA LYS A 253 10.36 19.49 11.45
C LYS A 253 9.95 18.53 12.58
N GLU A 254 9.07 17.56 12.30
CA GLU A 254 8.46 16.76 13.35
C GLU A 254 9.06 15.34 13.41
N ASN A 255 9.85 15.09 14.45
CA ASN A 255 10.44 13.77 14.76
C ASN A 255 9.45 12.84 15.42
N PHE A 256 8.28 12.57 14.81
CA PHE A 256 7.37 11.56 15.33
C PHE A 256 6.74 10.72 14.21
N PHE A 257 6.16 9.59 14.62
CA PHE A 257 5.63 8.56 13.73
C PHE A 257 4.25 8.95 13.21
N THR A 258 4.20 9.78 12.17
CA THR A 258 2.95 10.25 11.53
C THR A 258 2.25 9.14 10.75
N THR A 259 0.97 9.33 10.41
CA THR A 259 0.20 8.43 9.55
C THR A 259 0.89 8.17 8.21
N ARG A 260 1.48 9.21 7.59
CA ARG A 260 2.25 9.08 6.35
C ARG A 260 3.45 8.16 6.54
N ARG A 261 4.22 8.32 7.62
CA ARG A 261 5.37 7.48 7.95
C ARG A 261 5.00 6.05 8.33
N LYS A 262 3.78 5.83 8.84
CA LYS A 262 3.27 4.49 9.18
C LYS A 262 2.89 3.67 7.96
N TYR A 263 2.28 4.29 6.96
CA TYR A 263 1.57 3.56 5.89
C TYR A 263 2.12 3.82 4.48
N LEU A 264 2.96 4.84 4.28
CA LEU A 264 3.61 5.10 3.00
C LEU A 264 5.09 4.70 3.02
N PRO A 265 5.64 4.19 1.92
CA PRO A 265 7.04 3.79 1.84
C PRO A 265 7.95 5.03 1.85
N THR A 266 8.40 5.42 3.05
CA THR A 266 9.36 6.51 3.26
C THR A 266 10.67 5.96 3.81
N ASN A 267 11.80 6.57 3.46
CA ASN A 267 13.12 6.20 4.00
C ASN A 267 13.37 6.78 5.40
N GLU A 268 12.35 7.38 6.02
CA GLU A 268 12.47 8.10 7.29
C GLU A 268 12.20 7.22 8.51
N THR A 269 11.52 6.08 8.34
CA THR A 269 11.19 5.17 9.43
C THR A 269 11.89 3.83 9.25
N HIS A 270 12.56 3.37 10.31
CA HIS A 270 13.25 2.08 10.35
C HIS A 270 12.66 1.19 11.43
N TYR A 271 12.45 -0.07 11.09
CA TYR A 271 11.93 -1.10 11.98
C TYR A 271 12.98 -2.16 12.24
N TYR A 272 13.29 -2.39 13.52
CA TYR A 272 14.27 -3.42 13.92
C TYR A 272 13.56 -4.54 14.68
N ASN A 273 13.57 -5.73 14.11
CA ASN A 273 13.01 -6.92 14.72
C ASN A 273 13.96 -8.13 14.49
N PRO A 274 14.68 -8.60 15.50
CA PRO A 274 14.64 -8.16 16.90
C PRO A 274 15.13 -6.72 17.09
N PRO A 275 14.67 -6.03 18.17
CA PRO A 275 15.13 -4.68 18.48
C PRO A 275 16.60 -4.67 18.88
N ARG A 276 17.25 -3.53 18.77
CA ARG A 276 18.65 -3.29 19.17
C ARG A 276 18.78 -3.13 20.71
N PHE A 277 17.89 -3.76 21.46
CA PHE A 277 17.88 -3.75 22.93
C PHE A 277 18.68 -4.91 23.50
N PRO A 278 19.25 -4.78 24.71
CA PRO A 278 19.83 -5.93 25.42
C PRO A 278 18.80 -7.07 25.59
N ALA A 279 19.23 -8.31 25.51
CA ALA A 279 18.35 -9.48 25.63
C ALA A 279 17.53 -9.48 26.94
N SER A 280 18.11 -9.02 28.06
CA SER A 280 17.41 -8.86 29.33
C SER A 280 16.27 -7.85 29.28
N ILE A 281 16.43 -6.77 28.53
CA ILE A 281 15.38 -5.77 28.33
C ILE A 281 14.27 -6.35 27.43
N ILE A 282 14.61 -7.06 26.37
CA ILE A 282 13.63 -7.75 25.52
C ILE A 282 12.76 -8.69 26.37
N GLU A 283 13.37 -9.51 27.20
CA GLU A 283 12.61 -10.40 28.10
C GLU A 283 11.78 -9.63 29.14
N LYS A 284 12.29 -8.53 29.70
CA LYS A 284 11.54 -7.65 30.62
C LYS A 284 10.29 -7.07 29.94
N ILE A 285 10.43 -6.56 28.69
CA ILE A 285 9.28 -6.06 27.90
C ILE A 285 8.26 -7.16 27.69
N ARG A 286 8.70 -8.35 27.28
CA ARG A 286 7.81 -9.49 27.01
C ARG A 286 7.02 -9.92 28.26
N HIS A 287 7.68 -10.11 29.38
CA HIS A 287 7.01 -10.50 30.64
C HIS A 287 6.01 -9.46 31.13
N GLN A 288 6.37 -8.17 31.03
CA GLN A 288 5.45 -7.09 31.39
C GLN A 288 4.25 -7.04 30.44
N ALA A 289 4.44 -7.23 29.15
CA ALA A 289 3.37 -7.26 28.15
C ALA A 289 2.43 -8.46 28.36
N GLU A 290 2.95 -9.64 28.72
CA GLU A 290 2.14 -10.81 29.09
C GLU A 290 1.29 -10.54 30.34
N SER A 291 1.85 -9.88 31.35
CA SER A 291 1.10 -9.47 32.55
C SER A 291 0.01 -8.45 32.23
N LEU A 292 0.33 -7.47 31.38
CA LEU A 292 -0.63 -6.45 30.94
C LEU A 292 -1.78 -7.05 30.12
N PHE A 293 -1.52 -8.06 29.31
CA PHE A 293 -2.56 -8.80 28.60
C PHE A 293 -3.58 -9.43 29.56
N GLU A 294 -3.11 -10.07 30.62
CA GLU A 294 -3.98 -10.69 31.63
C GLU A 294 -4.77 -9.64 32.44
N ILE A 295 -4.10 -8.57 32.89
CA ILE A 295 -4.69 -7.48 33.64
C ILE A 295 -5.79 -6.77 32.82
N ALA A 296 -5.55 -6.53 31.54
CA ALA A 296 -6.53 -5.93 30.64
C ALA A 296 -7.71 -6.86 30.31
N GLY A 297 -7.64 -8.13 30.69
CA GLY A 297 -8.64 -9.14 30.31
C GLY A 297 -8.68 -9.43 28.81
N ALA A 298 -7.56 -9.21 28.14
CA ALA A 298 -7.44 -9.41 26.69
C ALA A 298 -7.60 -10.89 26.31
N LYS A 299 -8.04 -11.14 25.08
CA LYS A 299 -8.22 -12.48 24.51
C LYS A 299 -7.65 -12.53 23.10
N ASP A 300 -7.23 -13.73 22.73
CA ASP A 300 -6.73 -14.16 21.43
C ASP A 300 -5.44 -13.43 21.00
N PHE A 301 -5.44 -12.09 20.90
CA PHE A 301 -4.25 -11.28 20.64
C PHE A 301 -4.40 -9.84 21.13
N LEU A 302 -3.26 -9.16 21.30
CA LEU A 302 -3.16 -7.75 21.69
C LEU A 302 -1.86 -7.17 21.18
N ARG A 303 -1.84 -5.92 20.73
CA ARG A 303 -0.62 -5.15 20.48
C ARG A 303 -0.50 -4.05 21.52
N ILE A 304 0.68 -3.92 22.13
CA ILE A 304 0.99 -2.85 23.08
C ILE A 304 2.18 -2.07 22.56
N ASP A 305 2.05 -0.74 22.55
CA ASP A 305 3.11 0.19 22.15
C ASP A 305 3.74 0.82 23.41
N GLY A 306 5.03 1.18 23.33
CA GLY A 306 5.73 1.74 24.48
C GLY A 306 7.12 2.30 24.14
N TRP A 307 7.80 2.78 25.18
CA TRP A 307 9.13 3.37 25.08
C TRP A 307 10.12 2.74 26.06
N LEU A 308 11.34 2.54 25.59
CA LEU A 308 12.50 2.18 26.40
C LEU A 308 13.38 3.43 26.57
N PHE A 309 13.57 3.85 27.81
CA PHE A 309 14.46 4.96 28.16
C PHE A 309 15.90 4.48 28.37
N ASP A 310 16.86 5.42 28.36
CA ASP A 310 18.30 5.12 28.50
C ASP A 310 18.68 4.55 29.87
N ASP A 311 17.88 4.83 30.90
CA ASP A 311 18.00 4.24 32.25
C ASP A 311 17.50 2.79 32.33
N GLY A 312 17.01 2.22 31.24
CA GLY A 312 16.45 0.85 31.18
C GLY A 312 15.01 0.75 31.67
N GLU A 313 14.33 1.87 31.92
CA GLU A 313 12.94 1.89 32.30
C GLU A 313 12.01 1.76 31.07
N ILE A 314 10.94 0.99 31.27
CA ILE A 314 9.96 0.68 30.23
C ILE A 314 8.66 1.38 30.56
N TYR A 315 8.16 2.15 29.60
CA TYR A 315 6.89 2.85 29.68
C TYR A 315 5.95 2.30 28.61
N PHE A 316 4.76 1.88 29.01
CA PHE A 316 3.72 1.45 28.09
C PHE A 316 2.73 2.59 27.82
N SER A 317 2.15 2.64 26.63
CA SER A 317 1.25 3.73 26.22
C SER A 317 -0.08 3.25 25.66
N ASP A 318 -0.09 2.74 24.44
CA ASP A 318 -1.29 2.45 23.69
C ASP A 318 -1.55 0.93 23.63
N PHE A 319 -2.79 0.55 23.89
CA PHE A 319 -3.29 -0.83 23.81
C PHE A 319 -4.19 -0.96 22.60
N ASN A 320 -3.85 -1.86 21.69
CA ASN A 320 -4.57 -2.04 20.42
C ASN A 320 -5.21 -3.44 20.41
N PRO A 321 -6.49 -3.56 20.84
CA PRO A 321 -7.17 -4.85 20.94
C PRO A 321 -7.44 -5.50 19.58
N ILE A 322 -7.40 -4.71 18.49
CA ILE A 322 -7.40 -5.19 17.11
C ILE A 322 -6.13 -4.67 16.45
N SER A 323 -5.15 -5.54 16.27
CA SER A 323 -3.92 -5.19 15.56
C SER A 323 -4.16 -5.13 14.05
N GLY A 324 -3.49 -4.22 13.36
CA GLY A 324 -3.45 -4.19 11.90
C GLY A 324 -3.02 -5.55 11.33
N MET A 325 -3.69 -5.96 10.24
CA MET A 325 -3.45 -7.23 9.53
C MET A 325 -3.15 -6.98 8.06
N GLU A 326 -2.80 -5.76 7.70
CA GLU A 326 -2.23 -5.45 6.38
C GLU A 326 -0.93 -6.23 6.17
N GLN A 327 -0.58 -6.47 4.91
CA GLN A 327 0.49 -7.41 4.53
C GLN A 327 1.84 -7.18 5.23
N ASN A 328 2.15 -5.95 5.65
CA ASN A 328 3.40 -5.58 6.31
C ASN A 328 3.19 -5.21 7.80
N SER A 329 2.09 -5.64 8.40
CA SER A 329 1.79 -5.32 9.79
C SER A 329 2.75 -5.96 10.78
N PHE A 330 2.84 -5.37 11.97
CA PHE A 330 3.66 -5.91 13.06
C PHE A 330 3.23 -7.32 13.49
N LEU A 331 1.95 -7.67 13.33
CA LEU A 331 1.46 -9.03 13.58
C LEU A 331 2.23 -10.05 12.74
N PHE A 332 2.34 -9.81 11.46
CA PHE A 332 3.03 -10.72 10.55
C PHE A 332 4.54 -10.65 10.70
N GLN A 333 5.11 -9.46 10.88
CA GLN A 333 6.55 -9.31 11.07
C GLN A 333 7.04 -10.04 12.31
N GLN A 334 6.39 -9.85 13.46
CA GLN A 334 6.78 -10.50 14.71
C GLN A 334 6.46 -12.01 14.69
N GLY A 335 5.32 -12.40 14.11
CA GLY A 335 4.96 -13.80 13.92
C GLY A 335 5.99 -14.57 13.07
N ALA A 336 6.49 -13.93 12.02
CA ALA A 336 7.50 -14.51 11.15
C ALA A 336 8.81 -14.83 11.86
N LYS A 337 9.20 -14.06 12.90
CA LYS A 337 10.42 -14.31 13.70
C LYS A 337 10.35 -15.62 14.48
N ILE A 338 9.16 -16.10 14.78
CA ILE A 338 8.93 -17.37 15.47
C ILE A 338 8.42 -18.47 14.53
N GLY A 339 8.49 -18.23 13.21
CA GLY A 339 8.24 -19.25 12.20
C GLY A 339 6.81 -19.30 11.63
N PHE A 340 5.93 -18.35 11.96
CA PHE A 340 4.62 -18.26 11.32
C PHE A 340 4.71 -17.66 9.93
N THR A 341 3.92 -18.21 9.01
CA THR A 341 3.53 -17.53 7.78
C THR A 341 2.33 -16.61 8.06
N HIS A 342 1.95 -15.72 7.15
CA HIS A 342 0.70 -14.93 7.28
C HIS A 342 -0.49 -15.85 7.52
N LYS A 343 -0.67 -16.84 6.68
CA LYS A 343 -1.71 -17.86 6.84
C LYS A 343 -1.60 -18.57 8.19
N GLY A 344 -0.39 -18.98 8.55
CA GLY A 344 -0.14 -19.73 9.78
C GLY A 344 -0.53 -18.99 11.06
N ILE A 345 -0.20 -17.68 11.16
CA ILE A 345 -0.56 -16.91 12.35
C ILE A 345 -2.06 -16.60 12.40
N LEU A 346 -2.70 -16.33 11.25
CA LEU A 346 -4.14 -16.12 11.18
C LEU A 346 -4.90 -17.40 11.53
N GLU A 347 -4.51 -18.54 10.98
CA GLU A 347 -5.08 -19.83 11.35
C GLU A 347 -4.87 -20.16 12.83
N TYR A 348 -3.70 -19.82 13.39
CA TYR A 348 -3.42 -19.99 14.82
C TYR A 348 -4.41 -19.21 15.67
N ILE A 349 -4.62 -17.90 15.36
CA ILE A 349 -5.57 -17.05 16.05
C ILE A 349 -6.99 -17.60 15.93
N LEU A 350 -7.42 -17.96 14.71
CA LEU A 350 -8.74 -18.53 14.49
C LEU A 350 -8.94 -19.85 15.26
N ARG A 351 -7.96 -20.74 15.26
CA ARG A 351 -8.00 -22.04 15.95
C ARG A 351 -8.02 -21.88 17.45
N SER A 352 -7.19 -20.95 17.98
CA SER A 352 -7.17 -20.64 19.42
C SER A 352 -8.50 -20.08 19.88
N SER A 353 -9.06 -19.12 19.13
CA SER A 353 -10.36 -18.54 19.41
C SER A 353 -11.51 -19.55 19.27
N ALA A 354 -11.52 -20.35 18.21
CA ALA A 354 -12.50 -21.41 17.98
C ALA A 354 -12.48 -22.44 19.13
N LYS A 355 -11.26 -22.89 19.55
CA LYS A 355 -11.10 -23.79 20.69
C LYS A 355 -11.65 -23.20 21.99
N ARG A 356 -11.35 -21.94 22.28
CA ARG A 356 -11.85 -21.20 23.45
C ARG A 356 -13.39 -21.19 23.51
N GLN A 357 -14.04 -21.22 22.35
CA GLN A 357 -15.49 -21.13 22.19
C GLN A 357 -16.17 -22.43 21.78
N GLY A 358 -15.44 -23.55 21.76
CA GLY A 358 -16.00 -24.88 21.50
C GLY A 358 -16.34 -25.17 20.03
N VAL A 359 -15.73 -24.49 19.05
CA VAL A 359 -15.96 -24.61 17.61
C VAL A 359 -14.78 -25.29 16.90
N TYR A 360 -15.04 -26.17 15.90
CA TYR A 360 -14.02 -26.97 15.17
C TYR A 360 -13.50 -26.34 13.87
N PHE A 361 -12.23 -26.51 13.51
CA PHE A 361 -11.56 -25.92 12.34
C PHE A 361 -10.67 -26.87 11.47
N PRO A 362 -10.61 -26.83 10.11
CA PRO A 362 -10.00 -27.85 9.18
C PRO A 362 -8.63 -27.55 8.44
N GLU A 363 -7.92 -28.51 7.73
CA GLU A 363 -6.50 -28.51 7.20
C GLU A 363 -6.22 -28.94 5.71
N ASN A 364 -5.02 -28.66 5.02
CA ASN A 364 -4.68 -28.76 3.54
C ASN A 364 -3.26 -29.26 3.04
N GLY A 365 -2.86 -29.44 1.67
CA GLY A 365 -1.53 -29.81 1.02
C GLY A 365 -1.22 -29.77 -0.54
N GLY A 366 -0.02 -29.88 -1.19
CA GLY A 366 0.89 -30.06 -2.42
C GLY A 366 0.93 -29.24 -3.80
N LYS A 367 2.13 -28.61 -4.43
CA LYS A 367 2.15 -27.59 -5.53
C LYS A 367 3.42 -27.39 -6.42
N LYS A 368 3.35 -26.68 -7.63
CA LYS A 368 4.44 -26.32 -8.56
C LYS A 368 5.20 -25.03 -8.16
N ARG A 369 6.54 -24.96 -8.32
CA ARG A 369 7.39 -23.84 -7.86
C ARG A 369 7.24 -22.59 -8.71
N VAL A 370 7.11 -21.40 -8.06
CA VAL A 370 7.11 -20.08 -8.67
C VAL A 370 8.11 -19.18 -7.95
N ASN A 371 9.19 -18.80 -8.61
CA ASN A 371 10.20 -17.89 -8.07
C ASN A 371 9.77 -16.44 -8.37
N ILE A 372 9.45 -15.64 -7.36
CA ILE A 372 8.97 -14.26 -7.53
C ILE A 372 10.14 -13.31 -7.35
N LEU A 373 10.51 -12.60 -8.41
CA LEU A 373 11.60 -11.66 -8.42
C LEU A 373 11.10 -10.25 -8.18
N LEU A 374 11.62 -9.56 -7.15
CA LEU A 374 11.23 -8.23 -6.73
C LEU A 374 12.42 -7.34 -6.36
N GLY A 375 12.21 -6.05 -6.14
CA GLY A 375 13.25 -5.07 -5.82
C GLY A 375 13.78 -4.35 -7.06
N GLY A 376 15.07 -4.47 -7.36
CA GLY A 376 15.72 -3.72 -8.43
C GLY A 376 16.33 -2.40 -7.96
N ILE A 377 16.73 -1.54 -8.92
CA ILE A 377 17.48 -0.31 -8.66
C ILE A 377 16.77 0.96 -9.15
N THR A 378 15.61 0.81 -9.77
CA THR A 378 14.85 1.95 -10.33
C THR A 378 14.20 2.79 -9.23
N SER A 379 13.70 3.97 -9.57
CA SER A 379 12.84 4.78 -8.69
C SER A 379 11.59 4.00 -8.24
N GLU A 380 11.17 3.01 -9.03
CA GLU A 380 10.00 2.16 -8.81
C GLU A 380 10.28 0.90 -7.93
N ARG A 381 11.49 0.74 -7.36
CA ARG A 381 11.85 -0.45 -6.57
C ARG A 381 10.92 -0.72 -5.38
N GLN A 382 10.34 0.34 -4.78
CA GLN A 382 9.37 0.18 -3.70
C GLN A 382 8.04 -0.39 -4.22
N VAL A 383 7.59 0.07 -5.39
CA VAL A 383 6.41 -0.49 -6.06
C VAL A 383 6.66 -1.95 -6.46
N SER A 384 7.88 -2.28 -6.86
CA SER A 384 8.31 -3.67 -7.13
C SER A 384 8.22 -4.53 -5.86
N LEU A 385 8.68 -4.03 -4.71
CA LEU A 385 8.53 -4.74 -3.43
C LEU A 385 7.04 -4.96 -3.09
N MET A 386 6.20 -3.93 -3.22
CA MET A 386 4.77 -4.02 -2.95
C MET A 386 4.07 -5.00 -3.90
N SER A 387 4.39 -4.98 -5.19
CA SER A 387 3.80 -5.89 -6.19
C SER A 387 4.25 -7.33 -5.96
N GLY A 388 5.56 -7.56 -5.82
CA GLY A 388 6.12 -8.89 -5.64
C GLY A 388 5.68 -9.55 -4.32
N SER A 389 5.65 -8.81 -3.22
CA SER A 389 5.14 -9.31 -1.94
C SER A 389 3.64 -9.61 -1.99
N ASN A 390 2.83 -8.79 -2.67
CA ASN A 390 1.41 -9.05 -2.85
C ASN A 390 1.16 -10.31 -3.70
N VAL A 391 1.88 -10.47 -4.81
CA VAL A 391 1.80 -11.68 -5.66
C VAL A 391 2.17 -12.92 -4.85
N TRP A 392 3.27 -12.85 -4.09
CA TRP A 392 3.69 -13.93 -3.21
C TRP A 392 2.61 -14.30 -2.19
N LEU A 393 2.06 -13.31 -1.47
CA LEU A 393 1.01 -13.54 -0.48
C LEU A 393 -0.25 -14.18 -1.08
N LYS A 394 -0.67 -13.74 -2.26
CA LYS A 394 -1.83 -14.33 -2.94
C LYS A 394 -1.56 -15.78 -3.36
N LEU A 395 -0.39 -16.05 -3.93
CA LEU A 395 -0.01 -17.39 -4.38
C LEU A 395 0.23 -18.38 -3.23
N LEU A 396 0.45 -17.93 -1.98
CA LEU A 396 0.44 -18.83 -0.81
C LEU A 396 -0.88 -19.58 -0.65
N ASN A 397 -1.98 -19.00 -1.13
CA ASN A 397 -3.31 -19.61 -1.12
C ASN A 397 -3.62 -20.44 -2.39
N SER A 398 -2.76 -20.41 -3.39
CA SER A 398 -2.95 -21.22 -4.60
C SER A 398 -2.91 -22.71 -4.26
N LYS A 399 -3.77 -23.51 -4.87
CA LYS A 399 -3.72 -24.99 -4.84
C LYS A 399 -2.72 -25.56 -5.85
N LEU A 400 -2.25 -24.74 -6.79
CA LEU A 400 -1.44 -25.14 -7.94
C LEU A 400 0.02 -24.77 -7.81
N TYR A 401 0.32 -23.68 -7.08
CA TYR A 401 1.63 -23.02 -7.09
C TYR A 401 2.20 -22.84 -5.68
N GLU A 402 3.53 -22.99 -5.58
CA GLU A 402 4.32 -22.75 -4.37
C GLU A 402 5.24 -21.55 -4.60
N PRO A 403 4.94 -20.36 -4.02
CA PRO A 403 5.68 -19.14 -4.29
C PRO A 403 6.92 -19.00 -3.41
N HIS A 404 8.06 -18.65 -4.02
CA HIS A 404 9.33 -18.36 -3.38
C HIS A 404 9.80 -16.95 -3.74
N PRO A 405 9.91 -16.01 -2.78
CA PRO A 405 10.29 -14.63 -3.05
C PRO A 405 11.81 -14.48 -3.13
N TYR A 406 12.26 -13.67 -4.07
CA TYR A 406 13.67 -13.34 -4.31
C TYR A 406 13.87 -11.84 -4.48
N LEU A 407 14.85 -11.28 -3.75
CA LEU A 407 15.26 -9.89 -3.90
C LEU A 407 16.34 -9.76 -4.97
N MET A 408 16.16 -8.83 -5.90
CA MET A 408 17.18 -8.40 -6.85
C MET A 408 17.78 -7.06 -6.43
N ILE A 409 19.10 -6.99 -6.39
CA ILE A 409 19.87 -5.76 -6.12
C ILE A 409 20.96 -5.59 -7.17
N MET A 410 21.60 -4.42 -7.19
CA MET A 410 22.88 -4.23 -7.89
C MET A 410 24.00 -4.04 -6.88
N GLU A 411 25.07 -4.78 -7.04
CA GLU A 411 26.25 -4.67 -6.20
C GLU A 411 27.51 -4.80 -7.10
N ASN A 412 28.40 -3.81 -6.97
CA ASN A 412 29.61 -3.71 -7.79
C ASN A 412 29.35 -3.79 -9.32
N GLY A 413 28.25 -3.17 -9.79
CA GLY A 413 27.87 -3.15 -11.21
C GLY A 413 27.26 -4.45 -11.73
N GLU A 414 26.99 -5.43 -10.88
CA GLU A 414 26.40 -6.71 -11.23
C GLU A 414 25.04 -6.91 -10.52
N TYR A 415 24.04 -7.41 -11.26
CA TYR A 415 22.76 -7.81 -10.66
C TYR A 415 22.94 -9.10 -9.86
N LYS A 416 22.55 -9.06 -8.61
CA LYS A 416 22.55 -10.17 -7.68
C LYS A 416 21.16 -10.46 -7.15
N VAL A 417 20.90 -11.72 -6.84
CA VAL A 417 19.60 -12.22 -6.38
C VAL A 417 19.78 -13.08 -5.14
N SER A 418 18.94 -12.90 -4.14
CA SER A 418 18.93 -13.75 -2.95
C SER A 418 17.49 -14.13 -2.58
N PRO A 419 17.26 -15.38 -2.11
CA PRO A 419 15.97 -15.74 -1.56
C PRO A 419 15.65 -14.91 -0.31
N LEU A 420 14.37 -14.64 -0.10
CA LEU A 420 13.88 -13.95 1.08
C LEU A 420 13.17 -14.93 2.01
N THR A 421 13.51 -14.88 3.29
CA THR A 421 12.70 -15.55 4.30
C THR A 421 11.43 -14.78 4.58
N TYR A 422 10.45 -15.48 5.13
CA TYR A 422 9.13 -14.94 5.43
C TYR A 422 9.20 -13.61 6.20
N ASP A 423 10.03 -13.51 7.21
CA ASP A 423 10.20 -12.33 8.04
C ASP A 423 10.92 -11.16 7.34
N ILE A 424 11.79 -11.45 6.37
CA ILE A 424 12.52 -10.40 5.63
C ILE A 424 11.63 -9.73 4.60
N ILE A 425 10.81 -10.49 3.87
CA ILE A 425 9.92 -9.91 2.84
C ILE A 425 8.83 -9.00 3.44
N LEU A 426 8.58 -9.08 4.75
CA LEU A 426 7.59 -8.26 5.43
C LEU A 426 8.05 -6.83 5.75
N ASN A 427 9.30 -6.45 5.43
CA ASN A 427 9.78 -5.09 5.65
C ASN A 427 9.18 -4.12 4.62
N HIS A 428 9.09 -2.84 5.01
CA HIS A 428 8.35 -1.83 4.25
C HIS A 428 9.10 -1.30 3.03
N THR A 429 10.43 -1.27 3.09
CA THR A 429 11.27 -0.71 2.03
C THR A 429 12.31 -1.71 1.55
N VAL A 430 12.76 -1.56 0.31
CA VAL A 430 13.85 -2.38 -0.24
C VAL A 430 15.12 -2.23 0.58
N GLU A 431 15.40 -1.05 1.11
CA GLU A 431 16.55 -0.75 1.97
C GLU A 431 16.49 -1.51 3.29
N GLU A 432 15.31 -1.59 3.93
CA GLU A 432 15.10 -2.40 5.13
C GLU A 432 15.26 -3.88 4.83
N VAL A 433 14.70 -4.37 3.72
CA VAL A 433 14.86 -5.76 3.27
C VAL A 433 16.35 -6.09 3.11
N ILE A 434 17.13 -5.22 2.45
CA ILE A 434 18.59 -5.39 2.30
C ILE A 434 19.29 -5.38 3.66
N TYR A 435 18.95 -4.44 4.53
CA TYR A 435 19.53 -4.35 5.86
C TYR A 435 19.27 -5.61 6.68
N GLN A 436 18.01 -6.03 6.78
CA GLN A 436 17.62 -7.23 7.53
C GLN A 436 18.23 -8.50 6.94
N HIS A 437 18.30 -8.58 5.62
CA HIS A 437 18.95 -9.71 4.95
C HIS A 437 20.43 -9.80 5.32
N ARG A 438 21.17 -8.69 5.35
CA ARG A 438 22.60 -8.64 5.72
C ARG A 438 22.80 -8.83 7.22
N ALA A 439 21.95 -8.27 8.06
CA ALA A 439 22.01 -8.42 9.52
C ALA A 439 21.83 -9.89 9.95
N LYS A 440 20.92 -10.62 9.29
CA LYS A 440 20.73 -12.04 9.55
C LYS A 440 21.96 -12.91 9.29
N GLN A 441 22.84 -12.51 8.39
CA GLN A 441 24.09 -13.24 8.15
C GLN A 441 25.04 -13.15 9.36
N ASN A 442 24.88 -12.13 10.22
CA ASN A 442 25.82 -11.83 11.32
C ASN A 442 25.34 -12.19 12.74
N GLU A 443 24.07 -12.23 13.05
CA GLU A 443 23.64 -12.12 14.48
C GLU A 443 22.86 -13.26 15.11
N THR A 444 22.43 -14.30 14.46
CA THR A 444 21.49 -15.21 15.13
C THR A 444 21.59 -16.69 14.77
N GLN A 445 22.80 -17.23 14.67
CA GLN A 445 22.94 -18.67 14.39
C GLN A 445 22.35 -19.57 15.49
N SER A 446 22.44 -19.22 16.78
CA SER A 446 22.04 -20.16 17.83
C SER A 446 20.53 -20.24 18.09
N LEU A 447 19.80 -19.12 18.05
CA LEU A 447 18.35 -19.14 18.31
C LEU A 447 17.55 -19.54 17.06
N LYS A 448 17.97 -19.07 15.89
CA LYS A 448 17.31 -19.37 14.60
C LYS A 448 17.63 -20.76 14.08
N THR A 449 18.84 -21.28 14.33
CA THR A 449 19.20 -22.65 13.98
C THR A 449 18.27 -23.65 14.66
N LYS A 450 17.98 -23.47 15.94
CA LYS A 450 17.04 -24.34 16.67
C LYS A 450 15.61 -24.26 16.17
N ILE A 451 15.18 -23.10 15.67
CA ILE A 451 13.85 -22.92 15.07
C ILE A 451 13.81 -23.48 13.63
N ARG A 452 14.85 -23.25 12.85
CA ARG A 452 15.01 -23.77 11.47
C ARG A 452 15.15 -25.29 11.42
N GLU A 453 15.93 -25.89 12.33
CA GLU A 453 16.05 -27.35 12.46
C GLU A 453 14.70 -28.01 12.79
N LYS A 454 13.84 -27.34 13.58
CA LYS A 454 12.47 -27.83 13.85
C LYS A 454 11.51 -27.67 12.66
N LEU A 455 11.82 -26.76 11.71
CA LEU A 455 10.93 -26.44 10.59
C LEU A 455 11.43 -27.00 9.23
N GLY A 456 12.63 -27.61 9.17
CA GLY A 456 13.20 -28.20 7.95
C GLY A 456 13.48 -27.20 6.83
N LEU A 457 13.76 -25.92 7.12
CA LEU A 457 13.96 -24.85 6.16
C LEU A 457 15.45 -24.53 5.97
N GLU A 458 16.13 -25.28 5.09
CA GLU A 458 17.50 -24.99 4.68
C GLU A 458 17.56 -24.35 3.28
N GLU A 459 17.32 -23.03 3.16
CA GLU A 459 17.84 -22.26 2.03
C GLU A 459 18.97 -21.33 2.51
N LYS A 460 20.15 -21.41 1.89
CA LYS A 460 21.24 -20.47 2.15
C LYS A 460 20.86 -19.09 1.66
N LEU A 461 20.84 -18.12 2.57
CA LEU A 461 20.57 -16.72 2.28
C LEU A 461 21.83 -16.05 1.72
N GLU A 462 22.19 -16.34 0.48
CA GLU A 462 23.35 -15.77 -0.20
C GLU A 462 22.92 -15.00 -1.45
N PHE A 463 23.53 -13.82 -1.68
CA PHE A 463 23.40 -13.13 -2.95
C PHE A 463 24.22 -13.83 -4.02
N ILE A 464 23.55 -14.37 -5.01
CA ILE A 464 24.18 -15.01 -6.18
C ILE A 464 24.01 -14.13 -7.43
N PRO A 465 24.89 -14.19 -8.43
CA PRO A 465 24.70 -13.55 -9.72
C PRO A 465 23.34 -13.88 -10.34
N LEU A 466 22.72 -12.91 -11.00
CA LEU A 466 21.42 -13.11 -11.67
C LEU A 466 21.42 -14.28 -12.65
N LYS A 467 22.52 -14.47 -13.39
CA LYS A 467 22.64 -15.60 -14.33
C LYS A 467 22.58 -16.95 -13.62
N ASP A 468 23.13 -17.07 -12.41
CA ASP A 468 23.11 -18.32 -11.64
C ASP A 468 21.71 -18.56 -11.05
N PHE A 469 21.00 -17.51 -10.64
CA PHE A 469 19.58 -17.60 -10.27
C PHE A 469 18.73 -18.13 -11.43
N ILE A 470 18.93 -17.60 -12.65
CA ILE A 470 18.17 -18.04 -13.84
C ILE A 470 18.47 -19.52 -14.15
N LYS A 471 19.73 -19.95 -14.10
CA LYS A 471 20.10 -21.35 -14.28
C LYS A 471 19.50 -22.26 -13.21
N ARG A 472 19.50 -21.83 -11.94
CA ARG A 472 18.86 -22.59 -10.85
C ARG A 472 17.34 -22.69 -11.08
N SER A 473 16.69 -21.61 -11.49
CA SER A 473 15.26 -21.61 -11.80
C SER A 473 14.94 -22.62 -12.91
N LYS A 474 15.77 -22.69 -13.95
CA LYS A 474 15.64 -23.71 -15.01
C LYS A 474 15.79 -25.14 -14.47
N LEU A 475 16.83 -25.41 -13.68
CA LEU A 475 17.06 -26.73 -13.10
C LEU A 475 15.93 -27.18 -12.15
N GLN A 476 15.24 -26.23 -11.53
CA GLN A 476 14.11 -26.48 -10.63
C GLN A 476 12.77 -26.57 -11.37
N ASP A 477 12.75 -26.46 -12.70
CA ASP A 477 11.53 -26.33 -13.51
C ASP A 477 10.58 -25.23 -12.96
N ALA A 478 11.18 -24.16 -12.49
CA ALA A 478 10.46 -23.08 -11.84
C ALA A 478 9.98 -22.03 -12.86
N TYR A 479 8.80 -21.52 -12.62
CA TYR A 479 8.31 -20.31 -13.28
C TYR A 479 8.90 -19.08 -12.57
N VAL A 480 9.41 -18.10 -13.31
CA VAL A 480 9.90 -16.83 -12.74
C VAL A 480 8.83 -15.76 -12.88
N PHE A 481 8.25 -15.34 -11.77
CA PHE A 481 7.30 -14.26 -11.77
C PHE A 481 8.01 -12.93 -11.57
N LEU A 482 7.95 -12.06 -12.58
CA LEU A 482 8.53 -10.72 -12.57
C LEU A 482 7.59 -9.76 -11.85
N GLY A 483 7.91 -9.42 -10.61
CA GLY A 483 7.30 -8.32 -9.86
C GLY A 483 8.12 -7.03 -9.94
N LEU A 484 9.04 -6.93 -10.92
CA LEU A 484 9.92 -5.79 -11.14
C LEU A 484 9.21 -4.68 -11.94
N HIS A 485 9.59 -3.42 -11.69
CA HIS A 485 9.06 -2.27 -12.42
C HIS A 485 10.16 -1.36 -12.91
N GLY A 486 9.93 -0.75 -14.09
CA GLY A 486 10.84 0.17 -14.74
C GLY A 486 12.16 -0.45 -15.24
N GLY A 487 12.94 0.32 -15.96
CA GLY A 487 14.30 0.05 -16.37
C GLY A 487 14.59 -1.38 -16.85
N PHE A 488 15.59 -2.04 -16.25
CA PHE A 488 16.00 -3.40 -16.59
C PHE A 488 14.90 -4.45 -16.36
N GLY A 489 14.04 -4.22 -15.35
CA GLY A 489 12.96 -5.14 -14.96
C GLY A 489 11.81 -5.21 -15.97
N GLU A 490 11.40 -4.06 -16.50
CA GLU A 490 10.27 -3.92 -17.43
C GLU A 490 10.69 -3.66 -18.88
N GLY A 491 11.85 -3.05 -19.09
CA GLY A 491 12.34 -2.63 -20.39
C GLY A 491 13.03 -3.72 -21.24
N GLY A 492 12.75 -5.00 -21.00
CA GLY A 492 13.23 -6.11 -21.84
C GLY A 492 14.56 -6.74 -21.40
N GLY A 493 15.28 -6.14 -20.43
CA GLY A 493 16.60 -6.62 -20.05
C GLY A 493 16.59 -7.99 -19.38
N ILE A 494 15.78 -8.16 -18.32
CA ILE A 494 15.61 -9.44 -17.63
C ILE A 494 14.92 -10.47 -18.52
N GLN A 495 13.94 -10.05 -19.32
CA GLN A 495 13.20 -10.88 -20.25
C GLN A 495 14.13 -11.56 -21.25
N GLU A 496 15.07 -10.81 -21.85
CA GLU A 496 16.06 -11.34 -22.79
C GLU A 496 16.93 -12.44 -22.16
N LEU A 497 17.32 -12.28 -20.89
CA LEU A 497 18.11 -13.29 -20.19
C LEU A 497 17.30 -14.57 -19.92
N LEU A 498 16.02 -14.41 -19.51
CA LEU A 498 15.12 -15.56 -19.26
C LEU A 498 14.79 -16.29 -20.57
N GLU A 499 14.54 -15.56 -21.66
CA GLU A 499 14.30 -16.12 -23.00
C GLU A 499 15.51 -16.94 -23.50
N LYS A 500 16.71 -16.39 -23.36
CA LYS A 500 17.95 -17.07 -23.77
C LYS A 500 18.15 -18.39 -23.06
N GLU A 501 17.78 -18.48 -21.78
CA GLU A 501 17.89 -19.70 -21.00
C GLU A 501 16.64 -20.61 -21.13
N GLY A 502 15.56 -20.12 -21.72
CA GLY A 502 14.30 -20.85 -21.87
C GLY A 502 13.55 -21.04 -20.53
N VAL A 503 13.64 -20.07 -19.63
CA VAL A 503 12.92 -20.07 -18.36
C VAL A 503 11.57 -19.36 -18.57
N PRO A 504 10.42 -19.96 -18.21
CA PRO A 504 9.12 -19.34 -18.36
C PRO A 504 8.94 -18.18 -17.35
N PHE A 505 8.34 -17.08 -17.82
CA PHE A 505 8.09 -15.89 -17.02
C PHE A 505 6.83 -15.17 -17.49
N ASN A 506 6.25 -14.30 -16.64
CA ASN A 506 5.07 -13.48 -16.96
C ASN A 506 5.43 -12.22 -17.74
N GLY A 507 4.47 -11.78 -18.55
CA GLY A 507 4.54 -10.54 -19.30
C GLY A 507 5.20 -10.70 -20.66
N SER A 508 5.37 -9.57 -21.33
CA SER A 508 5.79 -9.51 -22.72
C SER A 508 7.24 -9.95 -22.91
N ARG A 509 7.54 -10.46 -24.11
CA ARG A 509 8.91 -10.79 -24.53
C ARG A 509 9.78 -9.55 -24.62
N SER A 510 11.10 -9.76 -24.62
CA SER A 510 12.09 -8.68 -24.56
C SER A 510 11.91 -7.62 -25.64
N GLU A 511 11.56 -8.00 -26.87
CA GLU A 511 11.33 -7.05 -27.97
C GLU A 511 10.12 -6.15 -27.72
N ALA A 512 8.98 -6.73 -27.34
CA ALA A 512 7.77 -5.98 -27.03
C ALA A 512 7.95 -5.11 -25.77
N ALA A 513 8.63 -5.61 -24.76
CA ALA A 513 8.95 -4.87 -23.55
C ALA A 513 9.86 -3.65 -23.85
N LYS A 514 10.91 -3.82 -24.63
CA LYS A 514 11.77 -2.73 -25.09
C LYS A 514 11.00 -1.67 -25.92
N LEU A 515 10.12 -2.13 -26.80
CA LEU A 515 9.28 -1.25 -27.62
C LEU A 515 8.33 -0.43 -26.75
N CYS A 516 7.59 -1.06 -25.84
CA CYS A 516 6.63 -0.38 -24.97
C CYS A 516 7.28 0.59 -23.98
N MET A 517 8.49 0.31 -23.52
CA MET A 517 9.25 1.23 -22.67
C MET A 517 9.62 2.53 -23.39
N ASP A 518 9.81 2.48 -24.71
CA ASP A 518 10.13 3.65 -25.54
C ASP A 518 8.82 4.32 -26.04
N LYS A 519 8.36 5.36 -25.33
CA LYS A 519 7.10 6.07 -25.64
C LYS A 519 7.07 6.67 -27.05
N PHE A 520 8.24 6.98 -27.65
CA PHE A 520 8.32 7.50 -29.00
C PHE A 520 8.13 6.40 -30.04
N GLU A 521 8.82 5.26 -29.89
CA GLU A 521 8.68 4.12 -30.80
C GLU A 521 7.29 3.46 -30.68
N THR A 522 6.75 3.36 -29.46
CA THR A 522 5.37 2.91 -29.24
C THR A 522 4.38 3.77 -30.02
N GLY A 523 4.55 5.09 -30.00
CA GLY A 523 3.70 6.02 -30.77
C GLY A 523 3.71 5.71 -32.27
N LYS A 524 4.86 5.42 -32.88
CA LYS A 524 4.96 5.04 -34.30
C LYS A 524 4.19 3.75 -34.60
N VAL A 525 4.21 2.78 -33.69
CA VAL A 525 3.44 1.54 -33.86
C VAL A 525 1.94 1.82 -33.79
N VAL A 526 1.47 2.65 -32.85
CA VAL A 526 0.07 3.08 -32.77
C VAL A 526 -0.39 3.69 -34.10
N ASP A 527 0.36 4.67 -34.62
CA ASP A 527 0.03 5.36 -35.87
C ASP A 527 0.09 4.43 -37.09
N SER A 528 0.97 3.42 -37.08
CA SER A 528 1.09 2.41 -38.14
C SER A 528 -0.13 1.50 -38.28
N LEU A 529 -0.97 1.38 -37.27
CA LEU A 529 -2.22 0.61 -37.32
C LEU A 529 -3.26 1.23 -38.27
N LYS A 530 -3.19 2.52 -38.51
CA LYS A 530 -4.09 3.28 -39.38
C LYS A 530 -5.58 3.03 -39.08
N LEU A 531 -5.92 2.81 -37.82
CA LEU A 531 -7.30 2.62 -37.36
C LEU A 531 -8.00 4.01 -37.30
N PRO A 532 -9.27 4.08 -37.76
CA PRO A 532 -9.99 5.35 -37.71
C PRO A 532 -10.09 5.91 -36.30
N SER A 533 -9.75 7.18 -36.11
CA SER A 533 -9.80 7.85 -34.79
C SER A 533 -8.89 7.23 -33.72
N LEU A 534 -7.82 6.53 -34.10
CA LEU A 534 -6.75 6.11 -33.21
C LEU A 534 -5.45 6.82 -33.63
N ARG A 535 -4.80 7.44 -32.66
CA ARG A 535 -3.49 8.09 -32.83
C ARG A 535 -2.67 8.10 -31.57
N THR A 536 -1.45 8.53 -31.66
CA THR A 536 -0.64 8.97 -30.51
C THR A 536 -0.71 10.48 -30.35
N ALA A 537 -0.30 11.03 -29.21
CA ALA A 537 -0.07 12.46 -29.07
C ALA A 537 1.02 12.90 -30.04
N LYS A 538 0.88 14.12 -30.64
CA LYS A 538 1.95 14.70 -31.43
C LYS A 538 3.18 14.85 -30.54
N LYS A 539 4.34 14.40 -31.00
CA LYS A 539 5.51 14.31 -30.14
C LYS A 539 6.82 14.40 -30.89
N THR A 540 7.79 14.96 -30.21
CA THR A 540 9.20 14.94 -30.60
C THR A 540 10.05 14.58 -29.39
N PHE A 541 11.32 14.30 -29.58
CA PHE A 541 12.24 14.14 -28.46
C PHE A 541 13.50 14.96 -28.68
N VAL A 542 14.15 15.34 -27.59
CA VAL A 542 15.41 16.06 -27.58
C VAL A 542 16.41 15.33 -26.70
N THR A 543 17.66 15.33 -27.13
CA THR A 543 18.78 14.81 -26.36
C THR A 543 19.30 15.88 -25.38
N ILE A 544 20.04 15.46 -24.36
CA ILE A 544 20.70 16.41 -23.44
C ILE A 544 21.66 17.36 -24.18
N ASP A 545 22.30 16.90 -25.26
CA ASP A 545 23.23 17.74 -26.04
C ASP A 545 22.47 18.80 -26.85
N GLU A 546 21.26 18.51 -27.32
CA GLU A 546 20.38 19.49 -27.96
C GLU A 546 19.84 20.48 -26.95
N LEU A 547 19.41 20.03 -25.76
CA LEU A 547 19.04 20.95 -24.67
C LEU A 547 20.17 21.90 -24.29
N LYS A 548 21.41 21.42 -24.22
CA LYS A 548 22.60 22.28 -23.98
C LYS A 548 22.83 23.27 -25.11
N LYS A 549 22.56 22.89 -26.36
CA LYS A 549 22.66 23.84 -27.49
C LYS A 549 21.60 24.94 -27.40
N ILE A 550 20.35 24.57 -27.05
CA ILE A 550 19.28 25.54 -26.83
C ILE A 550 19.64 26.48 -25.66
N ALA A 551 20.19 25.95 -24.57
CA ALA A 551 20.66 26.75 -23.43
C ALA A 551 21.78 27.75 -23.84
N ASN A 552 22.76 27.29 -24.61
CA ASN A 552 23.88 28.10 -25.07
C ASN A 552 23.49 29.18 -26.11
N SER A 553 22.51 28.90 -26.96
CA SER A 553 21.99 29.86 -27.94
C SER A 553 21.05 30.90 -27.31
N ASN A 554 20.52 30.64 -26.16
CA ASN A 554 19.49 31.42 -25.46
C ASN A 554 18.23 31.67 -26.32
N ASP A 555 17.93 30.75 -27.27
CA ASP A 555 16.87 30.88 -28.25
C ASP A 555 15.59 30.13 -27.83
N TYR A 556 15.21 30.26 -26.59
CA TYR A 556 14.09 29.52 -25.99
C TYR A 556 12.73 29.88 -26.58
N GLU A 557 12.51 31.19 -26.93
CA GLU A 557 11.25 31.66 -27.50
C GLU A 557 10.99 31.09 -28.89
N ASN A 558 11.99 31.12 -29.78
CA ASN A 558 11.82 30.60 -31.12
C ASN A 558 11.56 29.11 -31.09
N TYR A 559 12.35 28.36 -30.28
CA TYR A 559 12.15 26.91 -30.13
C TYR A 559 10.75 26.61 -29.59
N TRP A 560 10.28 27.33 -28.58
CA TRP A 560 8.94 27.19 -28.03
C TRP A 560 7.86 27.47 -29.09
N ASN A 561 8.00 28.55 -29.86
CA ASN A 561 7.04 28.93 -30.88
C ASN A 561 7.00 27.94 -32.06
N GLU A 562 8.13 27.38 -32.45
CA GLU A 562 8.19 26.32 -33.46
C GLU A 562 7.50 25.06 -32.97
N LEU A 563 7.78 24.63 -31.75
CA LEU A 563 7.22 23.45 -31.10
C LEU A 563 5.69 23.55 -30.97
N THR A 564 5.20 24.65 -30.39
CA THR A 564 3.76 24.86 -30.20
C THR A 564 3.02 24.99 -31.52
N LYS A 565 3.62 25.61 -32.54
CA LYS A 565 3.09 25.68 -33.89
C LYS A 565 3.00 24.30 -34.55
N GLU A 566 4.03 23.46 -34.41
CA GLU A 566 4.06 22.10 -34.96
C GLU A 566 2.96 21.24 -34.31
N PHE A 567 2.82 21.33 -32.98
CA PHE A 567 1.80 20.58 -32.26
C PHE A 567 0.40 21.15 -32.43
N GLY A 568 0.28 22.45 -32.70
CA GLY A 568 -1.00 23.16 -32.71
C GLY A 568 -1.60 23.29 -31.32
N ALA A 569 -0.76 23.42 -30.30
CA ALA A 569 -1.12 23.45 -28.90
C ALA A 569 -0.35 24.54 -28.15
N ASP A 570 -1.01 25.24 -27.22
CA ASP A 570 -0.39 26.30 -26.41
C ASP A 570 0.39 25.78 -25.20
N LYS A 571 0.20 24.52 -24.85
CA LYS A 571 0.84 23.85 -23.74
C LYS A 571 1.51 22.57 -24.23
N VAL A 572 2.62 22.20 -23.62
CA VAL A 572 3.30 20.92 -23.87
C VAL A 572 3.55 20.17 -22.58
N ILE A 573 3.66 18.84 -22.68
CA ILE A 573 4.08 18.00 -21.58
C ILE A 573 5.47 17.44 -21.90
N ILE A 574 6.35 17.54 -20.93
CA ILE A 574 7.71 17.00 -21.02
C ILE A 574 7.81 15.81 -20.08
N LYS A 575 8.45 14.76 -20.53
CA LYS A 575 8.68 13.54 -19.74
C LYS A 575 9.90 12.77 -20.24
N PRO A 576 10.53 11.90 -19.44
CA PRO A 576 11.56 10.99 -19.93
C PRO A 576 11.01 10.09 -21.02
N ARG A 577 11.83 9.84 -22.07
CA ARG A 577 11.44 8.96 -23.19
C ARG A 577 11.22 7.51 -22.75
N LYS A 578 12.03 7.02 -21.78
CA LYS A 578 12.11 5.61 -21.37
C LYS A 578 12.09 5.43 -19.85
N ASP A 579 11.20 6.13 -19.16
CA ASP A 579 11.04 6.01 -17.69
C ASP A 579 9.57 5.92 -17.30
N GLY A 580 9.29 5.51 -16.05
CA GLY A 580 7.95 5.25 -15.55
C GLY A 580 7.54 6.13 -14.34
N CYS A 581 6.42 5.79 -13.70
CA CYS A 581 5.86 6.39 -12.46
C CYS A 581 5.68 7.91 -12.45
N SER A 582 5.42 8.53 -13.59
CA SER A 582 5.27 9.99 -13.71
C SER A 582 6.51 10.79 -13.23
N THR A 583 7.66 10.15 -13.03
CA THR A 583 8.91 10.83 -12.70
C THR A 583 9.34 11.69 -13.87
N GLY A 584 9.64 12.96 -13.63
CA GLY A 584 10.07 13.89 -14.67
C GLY A 584 8.96 14.36 -15.61
N VAL A 585 7.70 14.16 -15.28
CA VAL A 585 6.55 14.65 -16.05
C VAL A 585 6.26 16.09 -15.66
N VAL A 586 6.43 17.02 -16.61
CA VAL A 586 6.25 18.46 -16.38
C VAL A 586 5.38 19.06 -17.47
N VAL A 587 4.32 19.76 -17.09
CA VAL A 587 3.49 20.56 -18.00
C VAL A 587 4.05 21.96 -18.09
N LEU A 588 4.33 22.44 -19.27
CA LEU A 588 4.83 23.78 -19.54
C LEU A 588 3.79 24.58 -20.32
N THR A 589 3.61 25.84 -19.94
CA THR A 589 2.58 26.75 -20.46
C THR A 589 3.14 27.94 -21.24
N CYS A 590 4.46 28.15 -21.22
CA CYS A 590 5.10 29.26 -21.90
C CYS A 590 6.62 29.03 -22.05
N ALA A 591 7.25 29.82 -22.95
CA ALA A 591 8.68 29.78 -23.20
C ALA A 591 9.54 30.02 -21.95
N GLU A 592 9.08 30.83 -21.00
CA GLU A 592 9.79 31.10 -19.76
C GLU A 592 9.89 29.84 -18.86
N GLU A 593 8.81 29.03 -18.79
CA GLU A 593 8.83 27.75 -18.08
C GLU A 593 9.71 26.73 -18.80
N PHE A 594 9.69 26.71 -20.13
CA PHE A 594 10.59 25.88 -20.91
C PHE A 594 12.06 26.25 -20.65
N LYS A 595 12.38 27.54 -20.60
CA LYS A 595 13.71 28.03 -20.23
C LYS A 595 14.14 27.50 -18.88
N LYS A 596 13.31 27.68 -17.84
CA LYS A 596 13.59 27.16 -16.49
C LYS A 596 13.82 25.65 -16.46
N TYR A 597 12.99 24.89 -17.20
CA TYR A 597 13.18 23.46 -17.32
C TYR A 597 14.55 23.10 -17.91
N VAL A 598 14.92 23.72 -19.04
CA VAL A 598 16.20 23.48 -19.71
C VAL A 598 17.37 23.86 -18.78
N GLU A 599 17.29 24.99 -18.10
CA GLU A 599 18.30 25.43 -17.13
C GLU A 599 18.49 24.43 -16.01
N PHE A 600 17.41 24.00 -15.33
CA PHE A 600 17.49 23.02 -14.25
C PHE A 600 18.06 21.70 -14.75
N PHE A 601 17.55 21.21 -15.87
CA PHE A 601 17.98 19.94 -16.43
C PHE A 601 19.47 19.94 -16.83
N THR A 602 19.94 21.02 -17.45
CA THR A 602 21.34 21.15 -17.90
C THR A 602 22.32 21.41 -16.76
N LEU A 603 21.86 22.03 -15.66
CA LEU A 603 22.63 22.24 -14.43
C LEU A 603 22.63 21.00 -13.52
N GLY A 604 21.84 19.97 -13.83
CA GLY A 604 21.72 18.77 -13.00
C GLY A 604 20.91 18.98 -11.72
N ILE A 605 20.02 19.99 -11.68
CA ILE A 605 19.10 20.25 -10.57
C ILE A 605 17.89 19.33 -10.75
N ASP A 606 17.84 18.27 -9.96
CA ASP A 606 16.82 17.22 -10.12
C ASP A 606 15.46 17.58 -9.51
N ILE A 607 15.43 18.46 -8.53
CA ILE A 607 14.19 18.88 -7.86
C ILE A 607 13.91 20.34 -8.17
N ALA A 608 12.85 20.61 -8.93
CA ALA A 608 12.32 21.96 -9.15
C ALA A 608 11.46 22.35 -7.94
N PRO A 609 11.71 23.53 -7.31
CA PRO A 609 10.92 24.01 -6.19
C PRO A 609 9.46 24.25 -6.56
N GLU A 610 8.58 24.21 -5.56
CA GLU A 610 7.19 24.63 -5.69
C GLU A 610 7.08 26.04 -6.31
N GLY A 611 6.07 26.24 -7.17
CA GLY A 611 5.85 27.51 -7.90
C GLY A 611 6.77 27.73 -9.11
N THR A 612 7.68 26.80 -9.44
CA THR A 612 8.52 26.87 -10.63
C THR A 612 7.68 26.76 -11.91
N PHE A 613 6.70 25.86 -11.94
CA PHE A 613 5.81 25.59 -13.05
C PHE A 613 4.36 25.78 -12.62
N LYS A 614 3.60 26.57 -13.38
CA LYS A 614 2.25 27.03 -13.02
C LYS A 614 1.22 25.91 -12.86
N MET A 615 1.38 24.81 -13.60
CA MET A 615 0.45 23.67 -13.56
C MET A 615 0.73 22.68 -12.43
N HIS A 616 1.67 22.98 -11.55
CA HIS A 616 2.09 22.08 -10.50
C HIS A 616 2.04 22.76 -9.12
N SER A 617 1.41 22.10 -8.15
CA SER A 617 1.17 22.61 -6.79
C SER A 617 2.25 22.27 -5.77
N GLY A 618 3.32 21.56 -6.17
CA GLY A 618 4.40 21.14 -5.27
C GLY A 618 5.74 21.01 -5.98
N PRO A 619 6.81 20.62 -5.26
CA PRO A 619 8.11 20.37 -5.84
C PRO A 619 8.06 19.16 -6.80
N ILE A 620 8.85 19.21 -7.89
CA ILE A 620 8.84 18.19 -8.96
C ILE A 620 10.22 17.62 -9.14
N THR A 621 10.32 16.29 -9.17
CA THR A 621 11.55 15.60 -9.61
C THR A 621 11.61 15.59 -11.14
N LEU A 622 12.67 16.16 -11.72
CA LEU A 622 12.83 16.33 -13.17
C LEU A 622 13.42 15.10 -13.88
N GLY A 623 14.06 14.19 -13.13
CA GLY A 623 14.70 13.01 -13.71
C GLY A 623 15.90 13.35 -14.59
N VAL A 624 16.77 14.27 -14.15
CA VAL A 624 17.92 14.80 -14.92
C VAL A 624 18.96 13.74 -15.30
N HIS A 625 18.87 12.53 -14.77
CA HIS A 625 19.69 11.39 -15.18
C HIS A 625 19.32 10.84 -16.57
N ASN A 626 18.15 11.17 -17.08
CA ASN A 626 17.70 10.75 -18.40
C ASN A 626 18.41 11.53 -19.49
N ARG A 627 18.80 10.86 -20.57
CA ARG A 627 19.54 11.48 -21.68
C ARG A 627 18.67 11.91 -22.85
N GLU A 628 17.44 11.44 -22.87
CA GLU A 628 16.46 11.72 -23.94
C GLU A 628 15.13 12.11 -23.30
N ILE A 629 14.64 13.27 -23.68
CA ILE A 629 13.42 13.87 -23.16
C ILE A 629 12.38 13.91 -24.26
N LEU A 630 11.22 13.37 -24.00
CA LEU A 630 10.07 13.40 -24.88
C LEU A 630 9.26 14.67 -24.60
N ILE A 631 8.86 15.36 -25.66
CA ILE A 631 7.98 16.53 -25.62
C ILE A 631 6.73 16.17 -26.43
N GLU A 632 5.56 16.31 -25.82
CA GLU A 632 4.26 16.00 -26.44
C GLU A 632 3.29 17.16 -26.35
N GLU A 633 2.31 17.21 -27.27
CA GLU A 633 1.14 18.08 -27.11
C GLU A 633 0.45 17.76 -25.77
N TYR A 634 0.04 18.80 -25.05
CA TYR A 634 -0.75 18.62 -23.84
C TYR A 634 -2.23 18.40 -24.19
N ILE A 635 -2.80 17.30 -23.76
CA ILE A 635 -4.21 17.00 -23.95
C ILE A 635 -4.95 17.45 -22.70
N GLU A 636 -5.77 18.47 -22.84
CA GLU A 636 -6.64 18.92 -21.76
C GLU A 636 -7.79 17.93 -21.57
N VAL A 637 -8.06 17.55 -20.34
CA VAL A 637 -9.11 16.59 -19.98
C VAL A 637 -10.24 17.25 -19.20
N ASP A 638 -11.42 16.68 -19.32
CA ASP A 638 -12.59 17.10 -18.59
C ASP A 638 -12.42 16.88 -17.08
N LYS A 639 -13.03 17.73 -16.30
CA LYS A 639 -13.03 17.61 -14.86
C LYS A 639 -14.13 16.67 -14.41
N ILE A 640 -13.71 15.60 -13.73
CA ILE A 640 -14.61 14.65 -13.09
C ILE A 640 -14.35 14.71 -11.59
N SER A 641 -15.39 14.90 -10.80
CA SER A 641 -15.29 14.98 -9.35
C SER A 641 -16.43 14.21 -8.69
N ILE A 642 -16.30 13.91 -7.41
CA ILE A 642 -17.34 13.28 -6.63
C ILE A 642 -17.76 14.23 -5.52
N VAL A 643 -19.03 14.56 -5.52
CA VAL A 643 -19.66 15.40 -4.50
C VAL A 643 -20.91 14.67 -4.01
N ASP A 644 -21.02 14.48 -2.71
CA ASP A 644 -22.15 13.78 -2.06
C ASP A 644 -22.46 12.42 -2.71
N ASN A 645 -21.42 11.60 -2.93
CA ASN A 645 -21.49 10.29 -3.60
C ASN A 645 -22.08 10.32 -5.03
N LYS A 646 -22.05 11.49 -5.68
CA LYS A 646 -22.48 11.61 -7.08
C LYS A 646 -21.31 12.06 -7.95
N ILE A 647 -21.24 11.47 -9.13
CA ILE A 647 -20.26 11.92 -10.14
C ILE A 647 -20.75 13.25 -10.71
N ILE A 648 -19.91 14.27 -10.61
CA ILE A 648 -20.08 15.56 -11.27
C ILE A 648 -19.11 15.55 -12.47
N TYR A 649 -19.65 15.66 -13.64
CA TYR A 649 -18.90 15.64 -14.89
C TYR A 649 -19.03 16.99 -15.60
N GLU A 650 -17.96 17.78 -15.61
CA GLU A 650 -17.82 19.01 -16.36
C GLU A 650 -17.04 18.72 -17.64
N SER A 651 -17.69 18.80 -18.77
CA SER A 651 -17.14 18.33 -20.04
C SER A 651 -16.94 19.40 -21.10
N PRO A 652 -16.04 20.40 -20.87
CA PRO A 652 -15.77 21.48 -21.82
C PRO A 652 -15.01 21.01 -23.06
N VAL A 653 -14.13 20.00 -22.93
CA VAL A 653 -13.23 19.53 -24.01
C VAL A 653 -13.54 18.12 -24.51
N LYS A 654 -14.42 17.38 -23.80
CA LYS A 654 -14.88 16.02 -24.11
C LYS A 654 -13.80 14.91 -24.02
N TRP A 655 -12.62 15.22 -23.52
CA TRP A 655 -11.54 14.26 -23.33
C TRP A 655 -11.53 13.70 -21.91
N VAL A 656 -11.40 12.39 -21.79
CA VAL A 656 -11.31 11.67 -20.52
C VAL A 656 -10.12 10.73 -20.55
N GLU A 657 -9.34 10.72 -19.49
CA GLU A 657 -8.25 9.76 -19.29
C GLU A 657 -8.82 8.42 -18.79
N LEU A 658 -8.48 7.35 -19.48
CA LEU A 658 -8.88 5.98 -19.15
C LEU A 658 -7.66 5.07 -19.04
N THR A 659 -7.78 4.10 -18.16
CA THR A 659 -6.84 2.98 -18.05
C THR A 659 -7.54 1.69 -18.43
N ILE A 660 -6.93 0.86 -19.27
CA ILE A 660 -7.49 -0.42 -19.71
C ILE A 660 -6.46 -1.54 -19.62
N GLY A 661 -6.79 -2.62 -18.93
CA GLY A 661 -6.02 -3.85 -18.92
C GLY A 661 -6.33 -4.70 -20.15
N VAL A 662 -5.34 -5.40 -20.68
CA VAL A 662 -5.52 -6.40 -21.73
C VAL A 662 -4.86 -7.70 -21.29
N LEU A 663 -5.59 -8.79 -21.37
CA LEU A 663 -5.09 -10.14 -21.11
C LEU A 663 -4.83 -10.86 -22.43
N GLU A 664 -3.70 -11.53 -22.55
CA GLU A 664 -3.41 -12.43 -23.64
C GLU A 664 -3.46 -13.88 -23.13
N THR A 665 -4.12 -14.76 -23.85
CA THR A 665 -4.16 -16.18 -23.56
C THR A 665 -4.05 -16.96 -24.86
N LYS A 666 -2.92 -17.67 -25.03
CA LYS A 666 -2.66 -18.53 -26.22
C LYS A 666 -2.89 -17.79 -27.56
N GLY A 667 -2.43 -16.55 -27.66
CA GLY A 667 -2.53 -15.72 -28.85
C GLY A 667 -3.88 -15.00 -29.06
N LYS A 668 -4.81 -15.10 -28.09
CA LYS A 668 -6.06 -14.34 -28.09
C LYS A 668 -5.98 -13.20 -27.09
N TYR A 669 -6.32 -12.03 -27.54
CA TYR A 669 -6.34 -10.82 -26.70
C TYR A 669 -7.74 -10.52 -26.22
N HIS A 670 -7.85 -10.13 -24.97
CA HIS A 670 -9.10 -9.75 -24.32
C HIS A 670 -8.91 -8.49 -23.50
N ALA A 671 -9.46 -7.40 -23.96
CA ALA A 671 -9.44 -6.12 -23.26
C ALA A 671 -10.50 -6.14 -22.14
N LEU A 672 -10.06 -5.86 -20.93
CA LEU A 672 -10.91 -5.75 -19.74
C LEU A 672 -11.78 -4.48 -19.82
N SER A 673 -12.71 -4.35 -18.91
CA SER A 673 -13.51 -3.13 -18.79
C SER A 673 -12.61 -1.95 -18.41
N PRO A 674 -12.59 -0.84 -19.17
CA PRO A 674 -11.75 0.31 -18.85
C PRO A 674 -12.17 0.99 -17.54
N SER A 675 -11.25 1.75 -16.94
CA SER A 675 -11.50 2.51 -15.72
C SER A 675 -11.20 3.98 -15.90
N ILE A 676 -12.01 4.85 -15.31
CA ILE A 676 -11.67 6.25 -15.04
C ILE A 676 -11.09 6.31 -13.64
N THR A 677 -9.96 7.00 -13.46
CA THR A 677 -9.44 7.32 -12.13
C THR A 677 -9.66 8.81 -11.86
N ILE A 678 -10.44 9.13 -10.84
CA ILE A 678 -10.74 10.50 -10.43
C ILE A 678 -9.77 10.86 -9.32
N ALA A 679 -8.91 11.85 -9.57
CA ALA A 679 -8.02 12.44 -8.57
C ALA A 679 -8.65 13.69 -7.96
N ASN A 680 -8.37 13.98 -6.70
CA ASN A 680 -8.77 15.24 -6.07
C ASN A 680 -7.90 16.43 -6.52
N SER A 681 -6.66 16.17 -6.92
CA SER A 681 -5.75 17.13 -7.56
C SER A 681 -5.58 16.74 -9.02
N GLY A 682 -5.53 17.68 -9.95
CA GLY A 682 -5.54 17.43 -11.40
C GLY A 682 -4.48 16.46 -11.98
N VAL A 683 -3.52 15.98 -11.16
CA VAL A 683 -2.55 14.93 -11.50
C VAL A 683 -2.51 13.93 -10.35
N LEU A 684 -2.65 12.64 -10.65
CA LEU A 684 -2.53 11.55 -9.67
C LEU A 684 -1.14 11.53 -9.03
N SER A 685 -1.07 11.82 -7.74
CA SER A 685 0.14 11.63 -6.95
C SER A 685 0.49 10.15 -6.76
N LEU A 686 1.71 9.87 -6.29
CA LEU A 686 2.12 8.50 -5.97
C LEU A 686 1.23 7.91 -4.86
N GLU A 687 0.85 8.71 -3.88
CA GLU A 687 -0.07 8.34 -2.81
C GLU A 687 -1.45 7.95 -3.34
N GLU A 688 -1.99 8.75 -4.27
CA GLU A 688 -3.29 8.47 -4.89
C GLU A 688 -3.28 7.21 -5.76
N LYS A 689 -2.11 6.85 -6.31
CA LYS A 689 -1.95 5.63 -7.12
C LYS A 689 -1.86 4.35 -6.29
N PHE A 690 -1.26 4.40 -5.10
CA PHE A 690 -0.85 3.16 -4.43
C PHE A 690 -1.48 2.88 -3.07
N GLN A 691 -1.63 3.83 -2.16
CA GLN A 691 -2.35 3.61 -0.88
C GLN A 691 -2.59 4.94 -0.15
N GLY A 692 -3.78 5.10 0.41
CA GLY A 692 -4.13 6.25 1.25
C GLY A 692 -4.59 7.49 0.50
N GLY A 693 -4.68 7.44 -0.84
CA GLY A 693 -5.21 8.54 -1.65
C GLY A 693 -6.74 8.62 -1.66
N THR A 694 -7.23 9.75 -2.15
CA THR A 694 -8.65 10.05 -2.28
C THR A 694 -9.21 9.71 -3.66
N GLY A 695 -8.39 9.16 -4.57
CA GLY A 695 -8.78 8.81 -5.93
C GLY A 695 -9.85 7.71 -5.98
N VAL A 696 -10.86 7.90 -6.81
CA VAL A 696 -11.93 6.93 -7.07
C VAL A 696 -11.75 6.32 -8.44
N ASN A 697 -11.79 4.98 -8.52
CA ASN A 697 -11.80 4.26 -9.78
C ASN A 697 -13.21 3.80 -10.14
N ILE A 698 -13.68 4.19 -11.32
CA ILE A 698 -14.98 3.81 -11.85
C ILE A 698 -14.76 2.81 -12.97
N THR A 699 -15.27 1.58 -12.80
CA THR A 699 -15.12 0.47 -13.74
C THR A 699 -16.45 -0.27 -13.93
N PRO A 700 -17.04 -0.34 -15.12
CA PRO A 700 -16.71 0.45 -16.33
C PRO A 700 -17.05 1.95 -16.17
N PRO A 701 -16.60 2.82 -17.09
CA PRO A 701 -17.04 4.21 -17.15
C PRO A 701 -18.55 4.28 -17.32
N PRO A 702 -19.23 5.25 -16.68
CA PRO A 702 -20.66 5.51 -16.93
C PRO A 702 -20.93 5.84 -18.41
N GLU A 703 -22.02 5.34 -18.95
CA GLU A 703 -22.38 5.49 -20.37
C GLU A 703 -22.58 6.97 -20.79
N TYR A 704 -23.00 7.83 -19.85
CA TYR A 704 -23.14 9.28 -20.11
C TYR A 704 -21.78 10.02 -20.17
N ILE A 705 -20.67 9.38 -19.76
CA ILE A 705 -19.29 9.90 -19.91
C ILE A 705 -18.67 9.31 -21.15
N ILE A 706 -18.70 7.98 -21.26
CA ILE A 706 -18.16 7.24 -22.42
C ILE A 706 -19.23 6.22 -22.85
N ALA A 707 -19.78 6.44 -24.03
CA ALA A 707 -20.82 5.57 -24.59
C ALA A 707 -20.32 4.11 -24.77
N ASN A 708 -21.23 3.16 -24.67
CA ASN A 708 -20.92 1.74 -24.77
C ASN A 708 -20.25 1.38 -26.12
N GLU A 709 -20.64 2.03 -27.20
CA GLU A 709 -20.05 1.84 -28.54
C GLU A 709 -18.60 2.31 -28.58
N ILE A 710 -18.28 3.45 -27.92
CA ILE A 710 -16.91 3.96 -27.81
C ILE A 710 -16.08 3.01 -26.94
N THR A 711 -16.65 2.52 -25.84
CA THR A 711 -15.99 1.52 -24.98
C THR A 711 -15.70 0.22 -25.76
N ALA A 712 -16.64 -0.27 -26.56
CA ALA A 712 -16.43 -1.46 -27.39
C ALA A 712 -15.35 -1.23 -28.47
N LYS A 713 -15.36 -0.05 -29.09
CA LYS A 713 -14.32 0.38 -30.03
C LYS A 713 -12.95 0.43 -29.37
N LEU A 714 -12.86 1.05 -28.21
CA LEU A 714 -11.63 1.12 -27.40
C LEU A 714 -11.07 -0.28 -27.12
N LYS A 715 -11.89 -1.20 -26.59
CA LYS A 715 -11.49 -2.59 -26.31
C LYS A 715 -10.91 -3.25 -27.55
N ASN A 716 -11.64 -3.23 -28.67
CA ASN A 716 -11.20 -3.83 -29.93
C ASN A 716 -9.88 -3.21 -30.45
N TYR A 717 -9.68 -1.89 -30.30
CA TYR A 717 -8.47 -1.24 -30.77
C TYR A 717 -7.26 -1.56 -29.89
N MET A 718 -7.46 -1.68 -28.58
CA MET A 718 -6.39 -2.06 -27.65
C MET A 718 -5.99 -3.53 -27.83
N GLU A 719 -6.93 -4.43 -28.16
CA GLU A 719 -6.64 -5.81 -28.54
C GLU A 719 -5.75 -5.88 -29.78
N LYS A 720 -6.11 -5.14 -30.85
CA LYS A 720 -5.31 -5.05 -32.08
C LYS A 720 -3.94 -4.43 -31.84
N LEU A 721 -3.87 -3.42 -30.97
CA LEU A 721 -2.59 -2.79 -30.62
C LEU A 721 -1.70 -3.79 -29.88
N CYS A 722 -2.24 -4.51 -28.90
CA CYS A 722 -1.51 -5.55 -28.18
C CYS A 722 -1.03 -6.68 -29.08
N GLU A 723 -1.84 -7.11 -30.04
CA GLU A 723 -1.46 -8.09 -31.07
C GLU A 723 -0.31 -7.59 -31.93
N LYS A 724 -0.39 -6.33 -32.39
CA LYS A 724 0.64 -5.69 -33.23
C LYS A 724 1.98 -5.54 -32.51
N VAL A 725 1.93 -5.17 -31.21
CA VAL A 725 3.12 -5.00 -30.37
C VAL A 725 3.68 -6.36 -29.93
N GLY A 726 2.85 -7.40 -29.88
CA GLY A 726 3.23 -8.73 -29.39
C GLY A 726 3.21 -8.84 -27.86
N VAL A 727 2.26 -8.15 -27.21
CA VAL A 727 2.03 -8.28 -25.77
C VAL A 727 1.77 -9.74 -25.40
N LYS A 728 2.31 -10.19 -24.27
CA LYS A 728 2.07 -11.52 -23.68
C LYS A 728 1.51 -11.39 -22.29
N ASP A 729 0.66 -12.36 -21.95
CA ASP A 729 -0.02 -12.55 -20.68
C ASP A 729 -0.94 -11.38 -20.32
N TYR A 730 -0.38 -10.20 -20.06
CA TYR A 730 -1.14 -9.03 -19.64
C TYR A 730 -0.36 -7.73 -19.85
N CYS A 731 -1.09 -6.65 -19.98
CA CYS A 731 -0.56 -5.29 -19.91
C CYS A 731 -1.62 -4.31 -19.41
N ARG A 732 -1.23 -3.07 -19.17
CA ARG A 732 -2.13 -1.94 -18.91
C ARG A 732 -1.80 -0.84 -19.91
N ILE A 733 -2.83 -0.30 -20.53
CA ILE A 733 -2.71 0.79 -21.50
C ILE A 733 -3.42 2.00 -20.94
N ASP A 734 -2.74 3.13 -20.92
CA ASP A 734 -3.29 4.40 -20.52
C ASP A 734 -3.61 5.21 -21.79
N VAL A 735 -4.82 5.78 -21.87
CA VAL A 735 -5.36 6.44 -23.07
C VAL A 735 -6.17 7.68 -22.73
N PHE A 736 -6.18 8.68 -23.64
CA PHE A 736 -7.25 9.66 -23.64
C PHE A 736 -8.31 9.24 -24.66
N VAL A 737 -9.58 9.41 -24.29
CA VAL A 737 -10.74 9.10 -25.15
C VAL A 737 -11.65 10.31 -25.22
N ASN A 738 -12.00 10.72 -26.42
CA ASN A 738 -13.00 11.76 -26.64
C ASN A 738 -14.39 11.12 -26.58
N GLY A 739 -15.19 11.51 -25.58
CA GLY A 739 -16.52 10.95 -25.33
C GLY A 739 -17.57 11.30 -26.41
N GLU A 740 -17.30 12.30 -27.25
CA GLU A 740 -18.21 12.74 -28.31
C GLU A 740 -17.82 12.14 -29.68
N THR A 741 -16.55 12.25 -30.07
CA THR A 741 -16.08 11.78 -31.38
C THR A 741 -15.64 10.31 -31.37
N GLY A 742 -15.37 9.77 -30.20
CA GLY A 742 -14.77 8.44 -30.05
C GLY A 742 -13.31 8.39 -30.55
N GLU A 743 -12.60 9.52 -30.61
CA GLU A 743 -11.17 9.57 -30.89
C GLU A 743 -10.40 9.03 -29.67
N ILE A 744 -9.33 8.28 -29.93
CA ILE A 744 -8.51 7.63 -28.92
C ILE A 744 -7.05 8.04 -29.12
N ILE A 745 -6.42 8.52 -28.07
CA ILE A 745 -4.99 8.85 -28.01
C ILE A 745 -4.31 7.90 -27.02
N VAL A 746 -3.38 7.09 -27.52
CA VAL A 746 -2.62 6.19 -26.65
C VAL A 746 -1.49 6.97 -25.99
N ILE A 747 -1.43 6.89 -24.65
CA ILE A 747 -0.41 7.54 -23.82
C ILE A 747 0.79 6.63 -23.67
N GLU A 748 0.59 5.42 -23.13
CA GLU A 748 1.65 4.43 -22.89
C GLU A 748 1.08 3.01 -22.73
N ILE A 749 1.96 2.02 -22.89
CA ILE A 749 1.67 0.60 -22.67
C ILE A 749 2.62 0.09 -21.58
N ASN A 750 2.07 -0.29 -20.42
CA ASN A 750 2.81 -0.85 -19.32
C ASN A 750 2.77 -2.38 -19.41
N THR A 751 3.89 -3.01 -19.76
CA THR A 751 3.99 -4.46 -20.02
C THR A 751 4.12 -5.30 -18.74
N LEU A 752 4.48 -4.68 -17.62
CA LEU A 752 4.46 -5.25 -16.28
C LEU A 752 3.76 -4.25 -15.33
N PRO A 753 2.44 -4.04 -15.46
CA PRO A 753 1.73 -3.12 -14.58
C PRO A 753 1.81 -3.57 -13.14
N ALA A 754 1.81 -2.61 -12.21
CA ALA A 754 1.88 -2.89 -10.79
C ALA A 754 0.76 -3.83 -10.33
N LEU A 755 1.12 -4.82 -9.53
CA LEU A 755 0.23 -5.83 -8.95
C LEU A 755 0.16 -5.65 -7.41
N THR A 756 0.11 -4.40 -6.96
CA THR A 756 -0.14 -4.06 -5.56
C THR A 756 -1.52 -4.53 -5.11
N SER A 757 -1.79 -4.50 -3.82
CA SER A 757 -3.02 -5.08 -3.22
C SER A 757 -4.32 -4.49 -3.79
N SER A 758 -4.31 -3.27 -4.29
CA SER A 758 -5.48 -2.52 -4.77
C SER A 758 -5.32 -2.00 -6.20
N THR A 759 -4.58 -2.70 -7.05
CA THR A 759 -4.34 -2.27 -8.43
C THR A 759 -5.61 -2.32 -9.29
N VAL A 760 -5.71 -1.37 -10.23
CA VAL A 760 -6.86 -1.24 -11.15
C VAL A 760 -7.12 -2.51 -11.97
N ILE A 761 -6.07 -3.23 -12.37
CA ILE A 761 -6.24 -4.46 -13.17
C ILE A 761 -7.02 -5.56 -12.43
N PHE A 762 -6.90 -5.64 -11.09
CA PHE A 762 -7.71 -6.57 -10.30
C PHE A 762 -9.19 -6.17 -10.28
N GLN A 763 -9.50 -4.87 -10.22
CA GLN A 763 -10.87 -4.38 -10.33
C GLN A 763 -11.47 -4.71 -11.70
N GLN A 764 -10.72 -4.43 -12.75
CA GLN A 764 -11.15 -4.68 -14.12
C GLN A 764 -11.40 -6.17 -14.36
N ALA A 765 -10.50 -7.03 -13.91
CA ALA A 765 -10.65 -8.48 -13.99
C ALA A 765 -11.86 -8.99 -13.17
N GLY A 766 -12.15 -8.35 -12.05
CA GLY A 766 -13.31 -8.65 -11.21
C GLY A 766 -14.66 -8.28 -11.84
N LYS A 767 -14.68 -7.38 -12.83
CA LYS A 767 -15.90 -6.98 -13.57
C LYS A 767 -16.15 -7.80 -14.83
N GLU A 768 -15.26 -8.72 -15.17
CA GLU A 768 -15.45 -9.64 -16.32
C GLU A 768 -16.48 -10.73 -16.01
N ASN A 769 -16.96 -11.39 -17.04
CA ASN A 769 -17.89 -12.51 -16.90
C ASN A 769 -17.31 -13.80 -17.53
N PRO A 770 -16.91 -14.82 -16.73
CA PRO A 770 -16.97 -14.87 -15.27
C PRO A 770 -15.92 -13.94 -14.61
N PRO A 771 -16.17 -13.42 -13.40
CA PRO A 771 -15.24 -12.54 -12.71
C PRO A 771 -13.98 -13.30 -12.30
N LEU A 772 -12.83 -12.64 -12.46
CA LEU A 772 -11.53 -13.16 -12.02
C LEU A 772 -11.11 -12.43 -10.73
N ASN A 773 -11.00 -13.18 -9.64
CA ASN A 773 -10.39 -12.66 -8.45
C ASN A 773 -8.85 -12.54 -8.63
N PRO A 774 -8.15 -11.79 -7.78
CA PRO A 774 -6.71 -11.57 -7.92
C PRO A 774 -5.89 -12.87 -7.99
N LEU A 775 -6.20 -13.88 -7.17
CA LEU A 775 -5.52 -15.17 -7.23
C LEU A 775 -5.81 -15.88 -8.58
N GLY A 776 -7.06 -15.91 -8.99
CA GLY A 776 -7.43 -16.51 -10.27
C GLY A 776 -6.79 -15.84 -11.48
N LEU A 777 -6.63 -14.50 -11.44
CA LEU A 777 -5.89 -13.76 -12.46
C LEU A 777 -4.40 -14.18 -12.49
N LEU A 778 -3.75 -14.26 -11.32
CA LEU A 778 -2.35 -14.68 -11.23
C LEU A 778 -2.15 -16.12 -11.71
N GLU A 779 -3.03 -17.03 -11.28
CA GLU A 779 -3.01 -18.42 -11.73
C GLU A 779 -3.23 -18.54 -13.25
N LYS A 780 -4.11 -17.71 -13.83
CA LYS A 780 -4.33 -17.64 -15.28
C LYS A 780 -3.07 -17.16 -16.02
N ILE A 781 -2.41 -16.12 -15.53
CA ILE A 781 -1.14 -15.62 -16.10
C ILE A 781 -0.09 -16.73 -16.10
N ILE A 782 0.14 -17.40 -14.97
CA ILE A 782 1.16 -18.45 -14.85
C ILE A 782 0.80 -19.67 -15.74
N SER A 783 -0.47 -20.05 -15.77
CA SER A 783 -0.92 -21.21 -16.55
C SER A 783 -0.85 -21.03 -18.06
N ASN A 784 -0.71 -19.77 -18.55
CA ASN A 784 -0.56 -19.50 -19.99
C ASN A 784 0.74 -20.08 -20.59
N HIS A 785 1.69 -20.44 -19.73
CA HIS A 785 2.99 -20.99 -20.08
C HIS A 785 3.16 -22.50 -19.77
N ASN A 786 2.09 -23.17 -19.39
CA ASN A 786 2.06 -24.61 -19.09
C ASN A 786 1.52 -25.44 -20.26
#